data_96f67faaefbb0f4f8538d0e5a318c4e6
#
_entry.id   96f67faaefbb0f4f8538d0e5a318c4e6
#
_cell.length_a   1.000
_cell.length_b   1.000
_cell.length_c   1.000
_cell.angle_alpha   90.00
_cell.angle_beta   90.00
_cell.angle_gamma   90.00
#
_symmetry.space_group_name_H-M   'P 1'
#
loop_
_entity.id
_entity.type
_entity.pdbx_description
1 polymer ?
#
loop_
_entity_poly.entity_id
_entity_poly.type
_entity_poly.pdbx_seq_one_letter_code
_entity_poly.pdbx_strand_id
1 'polypeptide(L)'
;MTDQIASFIDHMRANDCAPENPHDIIADDKRRRYRLEGDKPKTQNASYQLSVEGDGFAVGWVYSFKQAITHSWHSKSNRKATPEEKAEWKRKAADAKKSRDSESKRIAEAAATKARGIWDRADKTGSTEYLETKGCDLNGARIWQGMVVVPMYSKSNVVGLQFIGADGTKRFLTGSAKEGSYFPIASKGEPMSRILICEGYATACALRRATGLPVVAAFDAGNLKPVAKVLLAKYPDTEFVIAADNDHDTTKPDGTQWNPGIEKAQQAAVAIGGARVIAPDAAAGLTDWDDYARAHGDAAVLAAFEALPERYDQQEPEGDFERDYDIPNERQDAMRTIRPLGYDRGIYYFFPKTTGQIESMTATDMSRIANLQKLAPYGFWMSHYNPDGKTATGKVAEFATADLMDECHKAGIFQQEHVRGVGAWIDNGKPIVNCGTAIVKMDKTAKHPAEFKGEFVYESGPNLFDINCAPLGNADAAKLLNICKSVTWKKSQYAYMLAGWLVVAPIGSALPWRPHIWVTGRAESGKSTVMQQIIKPLLGQVSINVDSVTTEAGVRADIGTSGRPVVMDEAEAESKKQQGSIEAIILLARLASSGGIIRNAYRSFQIRNCFCFSAIIARVENTADKGRISMLELMRDEHPDRSNRFAALMDEIHDTLTPEYAKAILARTIENLPTLLKNIDVFSRAASDIFGNKRSGDQIGPMLAGAFMLTTTKEVTLETATAWIAKQSWDWHTAAYDDSDASKLVTYIMTARVRYDHLGMTREAAVGDLVSKANDPNDEHRFEADKALRQYGLRVKDGMLCIANQAPQLRKLLADTPYNPWARTLGDYPSADNMDNKAVYFMAGLTSKAIAIPVDDVLGRDAVDHGEELPFDLEGYA
;
A
#
# COMPACT_ATOMS: atom_id res chain seq x y z
N MET A 1 -10.81 -17.63 31.57
CA MET A 1 -10.62 -16.21 31.95
C MET A 1 -9.32 -15.99 32.71
N THR A 2 -8.98 -16.78 33.75
CA THR A 2 -7.75 -16.64 34.54
C THR A 2 -6.47 -16.83 33.71
N ASP A 3 -6.44 -17.83 32.81
CA ASP A 3 -5.28 -18.10 31.93
C ASP A 3 -5.01 -17.00 30.90
N GLN A 4 -6.05 -16.31 30.42
CA GLN A 4 -5.93 -15.23 29.46
C GLN A 4 -5.33 -13.98 30.10
N ILE A 5 -5.74 -13.67 31.33
CA ILE A 5 -5.21 -12.55 32.11
C ILE A 5 -3.73 -12.82 32.45
N ALA A 6 -3.38 -14.06 32.85
CA ALA A 6 -2.01 -14.43 33.10
C ALA A 6 -1.13 -14.27 31.87
N SER A 7 -1.58 -14.77 30.73
CA SER A 7 -0.86 -14.62 29.44
C SER A 7 -0.72 -13.17 28.98
N PHE A 8 -1.71 -12.31 29.26
CA PHE A 8 -1.61 -10.89 29.01
C PHE A 8 -0.57 -10.20 29.92
N ILE A 9 -0.54 -10.59 31.21
CA ILE A 9 0.47 -10.10 32.17
C ILE A 9 1.88 -10.53 31.74
N ASP A 10 2.06 -11.75 31.24
CA ASP A 10 3.34 -12.19 30.69
C ASP A 10 3.77 -11.38 29.47
N HIS A 11 2.82 -11.02 28.60
CA HIS A 11 3.09 -10.09 27.51
C HIS A 11 3.48 -8.69 28.01
N MET A 12 2.83 -8.20 29.06
CA MET A 12 3.19 -6.93 29.69
C MET A 12 4.62 -6.97 30.27
N ARG A 13 5.03 -8.08 30.91
CA ARG A 13 6.40 -8.27 31.40
C ARG A 13 7.43 -8.31 30.28
N ALA A 14 7.12 -9.03 29.20
CA ALA A 14 8.00 -9.13 28.02
C ALA A 14 8.24 -7.78 27.31
N ASN A 15 7.44 -6.75 27.65
CA ASN A 15 7.53 -5.41 27.06
C ASN A 15 7.78 -4.31 28.12
N ASP A 16 8.40 -4.64 29.23
CA ASP A 16 8.73 -3.73 30.34
C ASP A 16 7.53 -2.93 30.87
N CYS A 17 6.35 -3.53 30.79
CA CYS A 17 5.08 -2.96 31.24
C CYS A 17 4.42 -3.77 32.36
N ALA A 18 5.21 -4.54 33.12
CA ALA A 18 4.69 -5.37 34.20
C ALA A 18 3.92 -4.54 35.24
N PRO A 19 2.74 -4.98 35.68
CA PRO A 19 2.04 -4.34 36.79
C PRO A 19 2.71 -4.66 38.12
N GLU A 20 2.81 -3.67 38.99
CA GLU A 20 3.30 -3.85 40.38
C GLU A 20 2.47 -4.89 41.11
N ASN A 21 1.16 -4.89 40.91
CA ASN A 21 0.27 -5.89 41.46
C ASN A 21 -0.52 -6.55 40.31
N PRO A 22 -0.30 -7.85 40.01
CA PRO A 22 -1.00 -8.59 38.99
C PRO A 22 -2.54 -8.61 39.15
N HIS A 23 -3.05 -8.46 40.36
CA HIS A 23 -4.50 -8.41 40.62
C HIS A 23 -5.18 -7.13 40.15
N ASP A 24 -4.42 -6.10 39.79
CA ASP A 24 -4.96 -4.85 39.21
C ASP A 24 -5.41 -5.02 37.76
N ILE A 25 -5.06 -6.13 37.11
CA ILE A 25 -5.41 -6.41 35.73
C ILE A 25 -6.74 -7.15 35.64
N ILE A 26 -7.75 -6.48 35.13
CA ILE A 26 -9.12 -6.98 35.02
C ILE A 26 -9.55 -6.94 33.55
N ALA A 27 -10.19 -8.01 33.08
CA ALA A 27 -10.71 -8.13 31.70
C ALA A 27 -12.19 -7.66 31.67
N ASP A 28 -12.43 -6.38 31.63
CA ASP A 28 -13.76 -5.78 31.60
C ASP A 28 -13.98 -4.81 30.42
N ASP A 29 -13.11 -4.89 29.41
CA ASP A 29 -13.11 -4.05 28.22
C ASP A 29 -13.01 -2.53 28.48
N LYS A 30 -12.64 -2.13 29.70
CA LYS A 30 -12.45 -0.73 30.06
C LYS A 30 -10.99 -0.37 30.09
N ARG A 31 -10.68 0.85 29.66
CA ARG A 31 -9.35 1.41 29.84
C ARG A 31 -9.10 1.68 31.31
N ARG A 32 -8.05 1.03 31.86
CA ARG A 32 -7.61 1.20 33.24
C ARG A 32 -6.18 1.69 33.31
N ARG A 33 -5.89 2.54 34.28
CA ARG A 33 -4.52 2.90 34.65
C ARG A 33 -4.02 1.98 35.74
N TYR A 34 -2.74 1.71 35.70
CA TYR A 34 -2.07 0.89 36.70
C TYR A 34 -0.64 1.37 36.97
N ARG A 35 -0.06 0.91 38.06
CA ARG A 35 1.31 1.19 38.46
C ARG A 35 2.22 0.15 37.87
N LEU A 36 3.31 0.61 37.23
CA LEU A 36 4.36 -0.28 36.74
C LEU A 36 5.22 -0.78 37.91
N GLU A 37 5.76 -1.99 37.76
CA GLU A 37 6.75 -2.54 38.68
C GLU A 37 7.95 -1.59 38.82
N GLY A 38 8.36 -1.31 40.10
CA GLY A 38 9.42 -0.36 40.42
C GLY A 38 9.03 1.14 40.35
N ASP A 39 7.79 1.49 40.13
CA ASP A 39 7.33 2.89 40.16
C ASP A 39 7.14 3.41 41.59
N LYS A 40 7.31 4.72 41.80
CA LYS A 40 7.04 5.37 43.07
C LYS A 40 5.59 5.13 43.52
N PRO A 41 5.34 4.96 44.84
CA PRO A 41 3.98 4.84 45.35
C PRO A 41 3.04 5.94 44.86
N LYS A 42 1.77 5.60 44.54
CA LYS A 42 0.73 6.49 44.01
C LYS A 42 0.92 6.97 42.56
N THR A 43 1.90 6.50 41.81
CA THR A 43 2.02 6.79 40.36
C THR A 43 1.26 5.75 39.55
N GLN A 44 0.75 6.13 38.40
CA GLN A 44 0.07 5.25 37.43
C GLN A 44 0.60 5.57 36.03
N ASN A 45 1.81 5.06 35.72
CA ASN A 45 2.56 5.39 34.51
C ASN A 45 2.24 4.46 33.31
N ALA A 46 1.21 3.63 33.44
CA ALA A 46 0.72 2.81 32.34
C ALA A 46 -0.79 2.73 32.31
N SER A 47 -1.33 2.38 31.16
CA SER A 47 -2.74 2.06 31.01
C SER A 47 -2.93 0.86 30.08
N TYR A 48 -3.94 0.07 30.31
CA TYR A 48 -4.28 -1.08 29.51
C TYR A 48 -5.80 -1.14 29.24
N GLN A 49 -6.16 -1.96 28.28
CA GLN A 49 -7.53 -2.45 28.08
C GLN A 49 -7.44 -3.91 27.68
N LEU A 50 -8.25 -4.75 28.28
CA LEU A 50 -8.31 -6.19 28.04
C LEU A 50 -9.77 -6.62 27.93
N SER A 51 -10.13 -7.24 26.82
CA SER A 51 -11.43 -7.83 26.53
C SER A 51 -11.30 -9.34 26.38
N VAL A 52 -12.24 -10.09 26.92
CA VAL A 52 -12.34 -11.55 26.74
C VAL A 52 -13.72 -11.87 26.19
N GLU A 53 -13.77 -12.44 24.98
CA GLU A 53 -15.01 -12.80 24.31
C GLU A 53 -15.59 -14.13 24.83
N GLY A 54 -16.85 -14.39 24.52
CA GLY A 54 -17.57 -15.57 25.05
C GLY A 54 -17.00 -16.93 24.61
N ASP A 55 -16.19 -16.98 23.54
CA ASP A 55 -15.45 -18.16 23.08
C ASP A 55 -14.08 -18.34 23.76
N GLY A 56 -13.73 -17.48 24.73
CA GLY A 56 -12.46 -17.48 25.43
C GLY A 56 -11.31 -16.79 24.66
N PHE A 57 -11.58 -16.15 23.55
CA PHE A 57 -10.61 -15.31 22.86
C PHE A 57 -10.42 -13.98 23.60
N ALA A 58 -9.17 -13.58 23.82
CA ALA A 58 -8.87 -12.34 24.52
C ALA A 58 -7.99 -11.43 23.67
N VAL A 59 -8.31 -10.14 23.68
CA VAL A 59 -7.57 -9.07 22.98
C VAL A 59 -7.27 -7.98 24.00
N GLY A 60 -6.04 -7.49 24.01
CA GLY A 60 -5.64 -6.39 24.87
C GLY A 60 -4.57 -5.51 24.28
N TRP A 61 -4.38 -4.37 24.89
CA TRP A 61 -3.24 -3.50 24.65
C TRP A 61 -2.79 -2.86 25.95
N VAL A 62 -1.52 -2.52 26.00
CA VAL A 62 -0.90 -1.79 27.10
C VAL A 62 -0.16 -0.57 26.54
N TYR A 63 -0.26 0.58 27.20
CA TYR A 63 0.44 1.80 26.88
C TYR A 63 1.31 2.23 28.06
N SER A 64 2.60 2.38 27.82
CA SER A 64 3.55 2.93 28.77
C SER A 64 3.68 4.44 28.59
N PHE A 65 3.37 5.24 29.61
CA PHE A 65 3.57 6.70 29.57
C PHE A 65 5.05 7.07 29.68
N LYS A 66 5.91 6.19 30.21
CA LYS A 66 7.36 6.39 30.26
C LYS A 66 8.02 6.25 28.89
N GLN A 67 7.62 5.22 28.16
CA GLN A 67 8.19 4.89 26.84
C GLN A 67 7.42 5.51 25.69
N ALA A 68 6.21 6.02 25.94
CA ALA A 68 5.26 6.52 24.95
C ALA A 68 4.92 5.48 23.84
N ILE A 69 4.94 4.17 24.18
CA ILE A 69 4.73 3.05 23.26
C ILE A 69 3.46 2.29 23.64
N THR A 70 2.76 1.79 22.61
CA THR A 70 1.62 0.86 22.77
C THR A 70 2.01 -0.52 22.30
N HIS A 71 1.80 -1.52 23.13
CA HIS A 71 1.95 -2.94 22.79
C HIS A 71 0.57 -3.57 22.69
N SER A 72 0.28 -4.24 21.59
CA SER A 72 -0.99 -4.97 21.38
C SER A 72 -0.78 -6.45 21.54
N TRP A 73 -1.77 -7.13 22.13
CA TRP A 73 -1.73 -8.55 22.43
C TRP A 73 -3.06 -9.25 22.12
N HIS A 74 -3.00 -10.55 21.82
CA HIS A 74 -4.15 -11.43 21.70
C HIS A 74 -3.81 -12.87 22.11
N SER A 75 -4.78 -13.62 22.64
CA SER A 75 -4.58 -14.92 23.29
C SER A 75 -4.29 -16.10 22.36
N LYS A 76 -4.52 -15.97 21.05
CA LYS A 76 -4.36 -17.07 20.06
C LYS A 76 -3.17 -16.81 19.15
N SER A 77 -1.97 -17.21 19.54
CA SER A 77 -0.75 -17.06 18.74
C SER A 77 -0.61 -18.09 17.60
N ASN A 78 -1.38 -19.21 17.59
CA ASN A 78 -1.18 -20.35 16.69
C ASN A 78 -2.39 -20.70 15.80
N ARG A 79 -3.51 -19.98 15.83
CA ARG A 79 -4.64 -20.21 14.94
C ARG A 79 -4.62 -19.19 13.80
N LYS A 80 -4.59 -19.66 12.56
CA LYS A 80 -4.82 -18.79 11.39
C LYS A 80 -6.25 -18.25 11.47
N ALA A 81 -6.39 -16.96 11.77
CA ALA A 81 -7.68 -16.26 11.75
C ALA A 81 -8.28 -16.30 10.36
N THR A 82 -9.60 -16.53 10.27
CA THR A 82 -10.31 -16.51 8.98
C THR A 82 -10.29 -15.10 8.36
N PRO A 83 -10.51 -14.97 7.04
CA PRO A 83 -10.60 -13.66 6.39
C PRO A 83 -11.69 -12.77 7.01
N GLU A 84 -12.80 -13.36 7.43
CA GLU A 84 -13.93 -12.68 8.09
C GLU A 84 -13.53 -12.17 9.47
N GLU A 85 -12.85 -12.98 10.29
CA GLU A 85 -12.31 -12.58 11.59
C GLU A 85 -11.31 -11.41 11.42
N LYS A 86 -10.43 -11.47 10.42
CA LYS A 86 -9.49 -10.38 10.11
C LYS A 86 -10.18 -9.10 9.65
N ALA A 87 -11.21 -9.22 8.83
CA ALA A 87 -11.99 -8.08 8.36
C ALA A 87 -12.76 -7.43 9.52
N GLU A 88 -13.33 -8.23 10.41
CA GLU A 88 -14.01 -7.77 11.59
C GLU A 88 -13.06 -7.10 12.60
N TRP A 89 -11.86 -7.67 12.80
CA TRP A 89 -10.82 -7.03 13.62
C TRP A 89 -10.35 -5.71 13.04
N LYS A 90 -10.17 -5.64 11.73
CA LYS A 90 -9.80 -4.39 11.05
C LYS A 90 -10.90 -3.33 11.19
N ARG A 91 -12.17 -3.73 11.10
CA ARG A 91 -13.31 -2.84 11.33
C ARG A 91 -13.37 -2.40 12.80
N LYS A 92 -13.30 -3.34 13.76
CA LYS A 92 -13.27 -3.03 15.21
C LYS A 92 -12.08 -2.12 15.58
N ALA A 93 -10.89 -2.37 14.99
CA ALA A 93 -9.71 -1.50 15.19
C ALA A 93 -9.91 -0.10 14.61
N ALA A 94 -10.53 0.02 13.43
CA ALA A 94 -10.86 1.31 12.82
C ALA A 94 -11.92 2.06 13.62
N ASP A 95 -12.96 1.38 14.08
CA ASP A 95 -14.03 1.95 14.91
C ASP A 95 -13.47 2.38 16.28
N ALA A 96 -12.62 1.56 16.90
CA ALA A 96 -11.91 1.90 18.12
C ALA A 96 -10.96 3.09 17.95
N LYS A 97 -10.29 3.21 16.81
CA LYS A 97 -9.48 4.40 16.47
C LYS A 97 -10.35 5.62 16.32
N LYS A 98 -11.43 5.55 15.57
CA LYS A 98 -12.38 6.65 15.35
C LYS A 98 -13.02 7.10 16.67
N SER A 99 -13.39 6.15 17.54
CA SER A 99 -13.92 6.45 18.87
C SER A 99 -12.89 7.13 19.76
N ARG A 100 -11.62 6.67 19.72
CA ARG A 100 -10.52 7.32 20.46
C ARG A 100 -10.23 8.73 19.94
N ASP A 101 -10.19 8.93 18.64
CA ASP A 101 -9.95 10.24 18.04
C ASP A 101 -11.08 11.23 18.39
N SER A 102 -12.34 10.77 18.38
CA SER A 102 -13.50 11.58 18.78
C SER A 102 -13.49 11.90 20.28
N GLU A 103 -13.14 10.96 21.13
CA GLU A 103 -13.04 11.18 22.57
C GLU A 103 -11.86 12.10 22.92
N SER A 104 -10.70 11.90 22.28
CA SER A 104 -9.55 12.82 22.42
C SER A 104 -9.91 14.24 22.02
N LYS A 105 -10.65 14.40 20.92
CA LYS A 105 -11.15 15.69 20.47
C LYS A 105 -12.11 16.32 21.48
N ARG A 106 -13.05 15.55 22.04
CA ARG A 106 -13.99 15.98 23.07
C ARG A 106 -13.28 16.45 24.35
N ILE A 107 -12.26 15.69 24.78
CA ILE A 107 -11.42 16.05 25.93
C ILE A 107 -10.66 17.34 25.67
N ALA A 108 -10.08 17.50 24.49
CA ALA A 108 -9.34 18.70 24.09
C ALA A 108 -10.27 19.94 24.01
N GLU A 109 -11.48 19.81 23.50
CA GLU A 109 -12.49 20.88 23.44
C GLU A 109 -12.95 21.31 24.85
N ALA A 110 -13.17 20.36 25.74
CA ALA A 110 -13.51 20.65 27.15
C ALA A 110 -12.35 21.34 27.87
N ALA A 111 -11.09 20.88 27.62
CA ALA A 111 -9.90 21.52 28.18
C ALA A 111 -9.71 22.93 27.63
N ALA A 112 -9.93 23.16 26.34
CA ALA A 112 -9.84 24.48 25.71
C ALA A 112 -10.90 25.46 26.29
N THR A 113 -12.11 25.00 26.56
CA THR A 113 -13.16 25.79 27.19
C THR A 113 -12.78 26.18 28.62
N LYS A 114 -12.25 25.22 29.39
CA LYS A 114 -11.75 25.48 30.74
C LYS A 114 -10.52 26.42 30.72
N ALA A 115 -9.63 26.22 29.76
CA ALA A 115 -8.46 27.09 29.57
C ALA A 115 -8.85 28.54 29.32
N ARG A 116 -9.80 28.79 28.42
CA ARG A 116 -10.31 30.12 28.14
C ARG A 116 -10.96 30.76 29.39
N GLY A 117 -11.75 30.02 30.11
CA GLY A 117 -12.36 30.53 31.34
C GLY A 117 -11.37 30.90 32.44
N ILE A 118 -10.25 30.21 32.58
CA ILE A 118 -9.15 30.58 33.49
C ILE A 118 -8.38 31.79 32.91
N TRP A 119 -8.04 31.73 31.63
CA TRP A 119 -7.31 32.78 30.94
C TRP A 119 -7.99 34.13 31.01
N ASP A 120 -9.30 34.21 30.82
CA ASP A 120 -10.06 35.43 30.84
C ASP A 120 -10.12 36.10 32.25
N ARG A 121 -9.99 35.27 33.29
CA ARG A 121 -10.02 35.72 34.71
C ARG A 121 -8.61 35.92 35.29
N ALA A 122 -7.57 35.50 34.62
CA ALA A 122 -6.19 35.64 35.09
C ALA A 122 -5.70 37.08 34.97
N ASP A 123 -4.91 37.51 35.93
CA ASP A 123 -4.41 38.90 36.03
C ASP A 123 -3.42 39.21 34.92
N LYS A 124 -3.61 40.32 34.24
CA LYS A 124 -2.77 40.75 33.10
C LYS A 124 -1.49 41.48 33.50
N THR A 125 -1.41 41.88 34.74
CA THR A 125 -0.32 42.64 35.34
C THR A 125 0.08 42.07 36.69
N GLY A 126 1.27 42.31 37.15
CA GLY A 126 1.82 41.78 38.40
C GLY A 126 3.13 41.05 38.23
N SER A 127 3.72 40.56 39.32
CA SER A 127 4.92 39.70 39.34
C SER A 127 4.67 38.48 40.19
N THR A 128 5.54 37.48 40.03
CA THR A 128 5.62 36.27 40.86
C THR A 128 7.06 36.01 41.20
N GLU A 129 7.32 35.25 42.27
CA GLU A 129 8.69 34.87 42.67
C GLU A 129 9.44 34.20 41.50
N TYR A 130 8.73 33.41 40.64
CA TYR A 130 9.33 32.80 39.44
C TYR A 130 9.83 33.87 38.43
N LEU A 131 9.01 34.90 38.14
CA LEU A 131 9.38 35.95 37.20
C LEU A 131 10.54 36.77 37.73
N GLU A 132 10.56 37.06 39.05
CA GLU A 132 11.66 37.78 39.71
C GLU A 132 12.95 37.02 39.66
N THR A 133 12.89 35.68 39.97
CA THR A 133 14.06 34.78 39.90
C THR A 133 14.62 34.68 38.49
N LYS A 134 13.74 34.64 37.46
CA LYS A 134 14.13 34.53 36.05
C LYS A 134 14.40 35.88 35.38
N GLY A 135 14.18 37.00 36.07
CA GLY A 135 14.34 38.33 35.49
C GLY A 135 13.46 38.57 34.25
N CYS A 136 12.25 38.03 34.28
CA CYS A 136 11.31 38.02 33.14
C CYS A 136 10.10 38.91 33.41
N ASP A 137 9.65 39.65 32.40
CA ASP A 137 8.32 40.22 32.37
C ASP A 137 7.28 39.19 31.91
N LEU A 138 5.98 39.48 32.10
CA LEU A 138 4.90 38.60 31.69
C LEU A 138 4.87 38.32 30.17
N ASN A 139 5.35 39.24 29.35
CA ASN A 139 5.45 39.08 27.88
C ASN A 139 4.17 38.51 27.21
N GLY A 140 3.00 38.89 27.74
CA GLY A 140 1.70 38.39 27.28
C GLY A 140 1.20 37.14 28.02
N ALA A 141 1.95 36.57 28.97
CA ALA A 141 1.44 35.61 29.95
C ALA A 141 0.59 36.34 31.01
N ARG A 142 -0.04 35.61 31.91
CA ARG A 142 -0.89 36.13 32.99
C ARG A 142 -0.59 35.44 34.31
N ILE A 143 -1.17 35.99 35.40
CA ILE A 143 -1.04 35.40 36.74
C ILE A 143 -2.38 34.83 37.17
N TRP A 144 -2.35 33.61 37.67
CA TRP A 144 -3.52 32.94 38.26
C TRP A 144 -3.10 32.19 39.52
N GLN A 145 -3.71 32.57 40.64
CA GLN A 145 -3.45 31.93 41.94
C GLN A 145 -1.95 31.90 42.31
N GLY A 146 -1.23 32.98 42.08
CA GLY A 146 0.19 33.08 42.36
C GLY A 146 1.14 32.35 41.38
N MET A 147 0.60 31.72 40.36
CA MET A 147 1.39 31.04 39.30
C MET A 147 1.37 31.85 38.02
N VAL A 148 2.48 31.76 37.24
CA VAL A 148 2.48 32.23 35.86
C VAL A 148 1.66 31.28 34.98
N VAL A 149 0.75 31.84 34.20
CA VAL A 149 -0.09 31.09 33.25
C VAL A 149 0.28 31.49 31.84
N VAL A 150 0.79 30.52 31.09
CA VAL A 150 1.20 30.70 29.70
C VAL A 150 0.13 30.04 28.80
N PRO A 151 -0.53 30.82 27.90
CA PRO A 151 -1.55 30.26 27.02
C PRO A 151 -0.94 29.46 25.87
N MET A 152 -1.54 28.33 25.57
CA MET A 152 -1.19 27.49 24.43
C MET A 152 -2.09 27.85 23.25
N TYR A 153 -1.53 28.46 22.20
CA TYR A 153 -2.31 28.89 21.03
C TYR A 153 -2.25 27.87 19.88
N SER A 154 -3.39 27.63 19.26
CA SER A 154 -3.51 26.97 17.97
C SER A 154 -4.49 27.76 17.12
N LYS A 155 -4.08 28.13 15.88
CA LYS A 155 -4.91 28.99 14.99
C LYS A 155 -5.52 30.21 15.71
N SER A 156 -4.74 30.90 16.53
CA SER A 156 -5.15 32.08 17.33
C SER A 156 -6.13 31.81 18.48
N ASN A 157 -6.50 30.57 18.76
CA ASN A 157 -7.35 30.20 19.87
C ASN A 157 -6.55 29.63 21.04
N VAL A 158 -6.95 29.92 22.27
CA VAL A 158 -6.40 29.26 23.46
C VAL A 158 -6.95 27.84 23.54
N VAL A 159 -6.06 26.85 23.38
CA VAL A 159 -6.38 25.40 23.39
C VAL A 159 -5.92 24.70 24.66
N GLY A 160 -5.12 25.34 25.47
CA GLY A 160 -4.58 24.83 26.72
C GLY A 160 -3.87 25.92 27.52
N LEU A 161 -3.39 25.57 28.70
CA LEU A 161 -2.59 26.41 29.58
C LEU A 161 -1.42 25.61 30.16
N GLN A 162 -0.27 26.30 30.29
CA GLN A 162 0.82 25.83 31.14
C GLN A 162 0.86 26.72 32.39
N PHE A 163 0.91 26.11 33.57
CA PHE A 163 1.08 26.78 34.86
C PHE A 163 2.52 26.60 35.34
N ILE A 164 3.16 27.67 35.78
CA ILE A 164 4.50 27.67 36.32
C ILE A 164 4.45 28.18 37.75
N GLY A 165 4.83 27.32 38.69
CA GLY A 165 4.88 27.64 40.12
C GLY A 165 6.08 28.51 40.50
N ALA A 166 6.09 29.02 41.71
CA ALA A 166 7.19 29.80 42.26
C ALA A 166 8.53 29.02 42.25
N ASP A 167 8.44 27.71 42.48
CA ASP A 167 9.54 26.75 42.42
C ASP A 167 10.01 26.34 41.01
N GLY A 168 9.43 26.94 39.99
CA GLY A 168 9.69 26.63 38.57
C GLY A 168 9.03 25.35 38.06
N THR A 169 8.21 24.65 38.87
CA THR A 169 7.46 23.47 38.41
C THR A 169 6.45 23.83 37.33
N LYS A 170 6.52 23.11 36.21
CA LYS A 170 5.66 23.31 35.05
C LYS A 170 4.57 22.23 34.99
N ARG A 171 3.30 22.62 34.87
CA ARG A 171 2.15 21.72 34.73
C ARG A 171 1.24 22.18 33.62
N PHE A 172 0.78 21.22 32.81
CA PHE A 172 -0.24 21.52 31.78
C PHE A 172 -1.65 21.30 32.34
N LEU A 173 -2.60 22.11 31.88
CA LEU A 173 -4.01 21.82 32.10
C LEU A 173 -4.35 20.47 31.50
N THR A 174 -4.89 19.56 32.31
CA THR A 174 -5.22 18.19 31.87
C THR A 174 -6.15 18.20 30.66
N GLY A 175 -5.79 17.45 29.62
CA GLY A 175 -6.52 17.35 28.36
C GLY A 175 -6.18 18.42 27.32
N SER A 176 -5.24 19.34 27.59
CA SER A 176 -4.78 20.34 26.62
C SER A 176 -4.20 19.69 25.37
N ALA A 177 -4.57 20.20 24.18
CA ALA A 177 -4.00 19.81 22.90
C ALA A 177 -2.63 20.49 22.72
N LYS A 178 -1.53 19.79 23.06
CA LYS A 178 -0.19 20.35 23.06
C LYS A 178 0.45 20.35 21.66
N GLU A 179 0.26 19.32 20.87
CA GLU A 179 0.92 19.15 19.57
C GLU A 179 0.63 20.32 18.63
N GLY A 180 1.70 20.99 18.15
CA GLY A 180 1.61 22.15 17.28
C GLY A 180 1.07 23.42 17.92
N SER A 181 0.77 23.41 19.23
CA SER A 181 0.43 24.64 19.98
C SER A 181 1.68 25.36 20.44
N TYR A 182 1.61 26.70 20.50
CA TYR A 182 2.76 27.53 20.80
C TYR A 182 2.36 28.82 21.55
N PHE A 183 3.34 29.49 22.16
CA PHE A 183 3.19 30.79 22.77
C PHE A 183 4.09 31.82 22.07
N PRO A 184 3.53 32.84 21.37
CA PRO A 184 4.33 33.86 20.69
C PRO A 184 4.63 35.05 21.64
N ILE A 185 5.84 35.54 21.62
CA ILE A 185 6.25 36.79 22.21
C ILE A 185 6.65 37.74 21.06
N ALA A 186 5.77 38.67 20.71
CA ALA A 186 5.96 39.60 19.61
C ALA A 186 5.09 40.86 19.82
N SER A 187 5.52 42.01 19.32
CA SER A 187 4.73 43.23 19.32
C SER A 187 3.71 43.25 18.18
N LYS A 188 2.58 43.94 18.35
CA LYS A 188 1.58 44.08 17.31
C LYS A 188 2.14 44.85 16.10
N GLY A 189 2.07 44.24 14.90
CA GLY A 189 2.58 44.82 13.64
C GLY A 189 4.10 44.72 13.46
N GLU A 190 4.79 43.94 14.29
CA GLU A 190 6.22 43.68 14.15
C GLU A 190 6.52 42.86 12.87
N PRO A 191 7.57 43.19 12.12
CA PRO A 191 8.02 42.41 10.96
C PRO A 191 8.37 40.98 11.34
N MET A 192 7.84 39.99 10.60
CA MET A 192 8.12 38.57 10.81
C MET A 192 9.20 38.08 9.84
N SER A 193 10.22 38.86 9.57
CA SER A 193 11.36 38.50 8.70
C SER A 193 12.22 37.39 9.30
N ARG A 194 12.35 37.36 10.63
CA ARG A 194 13.05 36.32 11.39
C ARG A 194 12.27 36.01 12.65
N ILE A 195 12.05 34.71 12.93
CA ILE A 195 11.38 34.23 14.14
C ILE A 195 12.30 33.22 14.84
N LEU A 196 12.47 33.40 16.16
CA LEU A 196 13.19 32.46 17.02
C LEU A 196 12.18 31.44 17.57
N ILE A 197 12.54 30.16 17.58
CA ILE A 197 11.73 29.06 18.16
C ILE A 197 12.55 28.43 19.27
N CYS A 198 12.02 28.31 20.49
CA CYS A 198 12.67 27.68 21.62
C CYS A 198 11.72 26.76 22.40
N GLU A 199 12.21 26.01 23.36
CA GLU A 199 11.42 25.10 24.15
C GLU A 199 10.61 25.82 25.23
N GLY A 200 11.24 26.60 26.08
CA GLY A 200 10.68 27.11 27.33
C GLY A 200 10.21 28.54 27.29
N TYR A 201 9.30 28.89 28.20
CA TYR A 201 8.81 30.25 28.38
C TYR A 201 9.92 31.20 28.87
N ALA A 202 10.75 30.81 29.89
CA ALA A 202 11.84 31.64 30.38
C ALA A 202 12.89 31.89 29.29
N THR A 203 13.29 30.83 28.57
CA THR A 203 14.17 30.91 27.39
C THR A 203 13.61 31.87 26.34
N ALA A 204 12.29 31.82 26.05
CA ALA A 204 11.67 32.77 25.13
C ALA A 204 11.70 34.20 25.61
N CYS A 205 11.51 34.45 26.91
CA CYS A 205 11.61 35.78 27.50
C CYS A 205 13.05 36.35 27.44
N ALA A 206 14.06 35.53 27.76
CA ALA A 206 15.48 35.91 27.68
C ALA A 206 15.88 36.25 26.25
N LEU A 207 15.53 35.40 25.29
CA LEU A 207 15.79 35.64 23.87
C LEU A 207 15.11 36.91 23.36
N ARG A 208 13.86 37.12 23.73
CA ARG A 208 13.10 38.34 23.36
C ARG A 208 13.76 39.57 23.89
N ARG A 209 14.16 39.59 25.17
CA ARG A 209 14.86 40.71 25.83
C ARG A 209 16.19 41.02 25.16
N ALA A 210 16.99 39.97 24.89
CA ALA A 210 18.34 40.12 24.34
C ALA A 210 18.36 40.54 22.86
N THR A 211 17.49 39.94 22.03
CA THR A 211 17.56 40.10 20.57
C THR A 211 16.53 41.10 20.02
N GLY A 212 15.48 41.40 20.75
CA GLY A 212 14.35 42.18 20.23
C GLY A 212 13.50 41.49 19.17
N LEU A 213 13.87 40.26 18.71
CA LEU A 213 13.18 39.53 17.66
C LEU A 213 11.89 38.84 18.15
N PRO A 214 10.94 38.53 17.26
CA PRO A 214 9.80 37.68 17.59
C PRO A 214 10.29 36.31 18.04
N VAL A 215 9.78 35.79 19.18
CA VAL A 215 10.15 34.49 19.74
C VAL A 215 8.89 33.66 19.96
N VAL A 216 9.00 32.37 19.73
CA VAL A 216 7.93 31.39 19.94
C VAL A 216 8.40 30.29 20.88
N ALA A 217 7.71 30.09 22.01
CA ALA A 217 7.91 28.97 22.90
C ALA A 217 7.05 27.77 22.47
N ALA A 218 7.67 26.59 22.28
CA ALA A 218 7.03 25.34 21.87
C ALA A 218 6.62 24.44 23.04
N PHE A 219 6.94 24.84 24.28
CA PHE A 219 6.66 24.17 25.56
C PHE A 219 7.51 22.94 25.89
N ASP A 220 8.03 22.20 24.92
CA ASP A 220 9.04 21.14 25.10
C ASP A 220 9.72 20.77 23.75
N ALA A 221 10.86 20.03 23.84
CA ALA A 221 11.65 19.57 22.70
C ALA A 221 10.84 18.79 21.66
N GLY A 222 9.93 17.92 22.11
CA GLY A 222 9.09 17.08 21.22
C GLY A 222 8.12 17.88 20.37
N ASN A 223 7.76 19.08 20.81
CA ASN A 223 6.82 19.96 20.12
C ASN A 223 7.51 20.99 19.19
N LEU A 224 8.84 21.11 19.18
CA LEU A 224 9.59 21.99 18.28
C LEU A 224 9.24 21.73 16.81
N LYS A 225 9.27 20.47 16.38
CA LYS A 225 8.98 20.07 14.99
C LYS A 225 7.53 20.34 14.56
N PRO A 226 6.48 19.98 15.32
CA PRO A 226 5.11 20.38 15.00
C PRO A 226 4.91 21.89 14.93
N VAL A 227 5.49 22.65 15.87
CA VAL A 227 5.40 24.12 15.91
C VAL A 227 6.10 24.75 14.72
N ALA A 228 7.31 24.32 14.37
CA ALA A 228 8.04 24.82 13.21
C ALA A 228 7.24 24.64 11.91
N LYS A 229 6.59 23.49 11.71
CA LYS A 229 5.71 23.25 10.55
C LYS A 229 4.50 24.18 10.53
N VAL A 230 3.87 24.42 11.67
CA VAL A 230 2.72 25.34 11.78
C VAL A 230 3.15 26.78 11.45
N LEU A 231 4.33 27.19 11.92
CA LEU A 231 4.86 28.53 11.67
C LEU A 231 5.29 28.72 10.21
N LEU A 232 5.94 27.74 9.60
CA LEU A 232 6.27 27.77 8.17
C LEU A 232 5.02 27.91 7.30
N ALA A 233 3.96 27.14 7.59
CA ALA A 233 2.71 27.26 6.86
C ALA A 233 2.03 28.62 7.02
N LYS A 234 2.27 29.32 8.15
CA LYS A 234 1.71 30.64 8.43
C LYS A 234 2.57 31.79 7.88
N TYR A 235 3.88 31.59 7.85
CA TYR A 235 4.88 32.61 7.48
C TYR A 235 5.92 31.97 6.53
N PRO A 236 5.57 31.69 5.27
CA PRO A 236 6.41 30.91 4.35
C PRO A 236 7.74 31.61 3.98
N ASP A 237 7.77 32.94 4.02
CA ASP A 237 8.94 33.75 3.63
C ASP A 237 9.81 34.17 4.82
N THR A 238 9.56 33.64 6.01
CA THR A 238 10.25 33.98 7.25
C THR A 238 11.50 33.13 7.45
N GLU A 239 12.60 33.73 7.90
CA GLU A 239 13.77 32.98 8.38
C GLU A 239 13.48 32.45 9.79
N PHE A 240 13.63 31.15 9.98
CA PHE A 240 13.49 30.51 11.29
C PHE A 240 14.85 30.20 11.88
N VAL A 241 15.00 30.50 13.18
CA VAL A 241 16.17 30.12 13.99
C VAL A 241 15.65 29.32 15.17
N ILE A 242 16.15 28.10 15.36
CA ILE A 242 15.77 27.24 16.47
C ILE A 242 16.83 27.36 17.57
N ALA A 243 16.45 27.97 18.68
CA ALA A 243 17.25 28.10 19.87
C ALA A 243 17.04 26.83 20.73
N ALA A 244 17.95 25.88 20.58
CA ALA A 244 17.93 24.60 21.28
C ALA A 244 18.37 24.72 22.71
N ASP A 245 17.85 23.89 23.59
CA ASP A 245 18.43 23.61 24.89
C ASP A 245 19.63 22.64 24.73
N ASN A 246 20.67 22.76 25.54
CA ASN A 246 21.88 21.94 25.49
C ASN A 246 21.87 20.92 26.64
N ASP A 247 21.16 19.81 26.47
CA ASP A 247 21.01 18.78 27.50
C ASP A 247 22.21 17.81 27.55
N HIS A 248 23.45 18.36 27.57
CA HIS A 248 24.70 17.62 27.43
C HIS A 248 24.96 16.60 28.57
N ASP A 249 24.33 16.75 29.73
CA ASP A 249 24.43 15.83 30.85
C ASP A 249 23.46 14.68 30.81
N THR A 250 22.61 14.61 29.78
CA THR A 250 21.62 13.56 29.67
C THR A 250 22.24 12.26 29.11
N THR A 251 22.02 11.15 29.80
CA THR A 251 22.45 9.81 29.35
C THR A 251 21.24 8.92 29.05
N LYS A 252 21.37 8.10 28.03
CA LYS A 252 20.39 7.03 27.77
C LYS A 252 20.53 5.92 28.80
N PRO A 253 19.52 5.05 28.96
CA PRO A 253 19.57 3.91 29.88
C PRO A 253 20.76 2.96 29.66
N ASP A 254 21.35 2.97 28.46
CA ASP A 254 22.53 2.20 28.07
C ASP A 254 23.87 2.90 28.41
N GLY A 255 23.81 4.07 29.05
CA GLY A 255 25.00 4.86 29.41
C GLY A 255 25.54 5.77 28.31
N THR A 256 24.92 5.81 27.13
CA THR A 256 25.33 6.69 26.03
C THR A 256 24.94 8.13 26.31
N GLN A 257 25.87 9.10 26.12
CA GLN A 257 25.54 10.52 26.17
C GLN A 257 24.54 10.87 25.06
N TRP A 258 23.52 11.61 25.42
CA TRP A 258 22.45 12.00 24.53
C TRP A 258 22.01 13.44 24.80
N ASN A 259 21.87 14.22 23.72
CA ASN A 259 21.43 15.61 23.84
C ASN A 259 20.05 15.77 23.11
N PRO A 260 18.94 15.50 23.82
CA PRO A 260 17.60 15.55 23.23
C PRO A 260 17.19 16.93 22.74
N GLY A 261 17.64 18.01 23.40
CA GLY A 261 17.33 19.39 22.99
C GLY A 261 17.89 19.70 21.60
N ILE A 262 19.19 19.46 21.41
CA ILE A 262 19.82 19.70 20.10
C ILE A 262 19.27 18.77 19.03
N GLU A 263 19.13 17.47 19.31
CA GLU A 263 18.60 16.52 18.34
C GLU A 263 17.19 16.89 17.86
N LYS A 264 16.30 17.29 18.77
CA LYS A 264 14.93 17.69 18.43
C LYS A 264 14.87 19.02 17.67
N ALA A 265 15.77 19.94 17.98
CA ALA A 265 15.90 21.18 17.24
C ALA A 265 16.37 20.94 15.79
N GLN A 266 17.34 20.06 15.57
CA GLN A 266 17.81 19.65 14.25
C GLN A 266 16.70 18.96 13.47
N GLN A 267 15.95 18.03 14.09
CA GLN A 267 14.79 17.39 13.47
C GLN A 267 13.70 18.39 13.09
N ALA A 268 13.54 19.46 13.84
CA ALA A 268 12.59 20.53 13.54
C ALA A 268 13.09 21.40 12.37
N ALA A 269 14.38 21.73 12.32
CA ALA A 269 14.98 22.48 11.22
C ALA A 269 14.85 21.76 9.89
N VAL A 270 15.20 20.47 9.83
CA VAL A 270 15.04 19.61 8.66
C VAL A 270 13.58 19.55 8.21
N ALA A 271 12.64 19.46 9.15
CA ALA A 271 11.22 19.30 8.85
C ALA A 271 10.57 20.52 8.16
N ILE A 272 11.26 21.66 8.12
CA ILE A 272 10.81 22.91 7.46
C ILE A 272 11.70 23.31 6.28
N GLY A 273 12.49 22.37 5.73
CA GLY A 273 13.34 22.63 4.57
C GLY A 273 14.62 23.44 4.91
N GLY A 274 15.08 23.37 6.17
CA GLY A 274 16.27 24.01 6.69
C GLY A 274 15.98 25.25 7.55
N ALA A 275 16.60 25.29 8.72
CA ALA A 275 16.65 26.44 9.62
C ALA A 275 18.02 26.51 10.30
N ARG A 276 18.37 27.65 10.89
CA ARG A 276 19.57 27.74 11.73
C ARG A 276 19.27 27.14 13.10
N VAL A 277 20.17 26.34 13.63
CA VAL A 277 20.06 25.75 14.98
C VAL A 277 21.21 26.25 15.81
N ILE A 278 20.91 26.81 16.98
CA ILE A 278 21.93 27.37 17.90
C ILE A 278 21.59 26.91 19.32
N ALA A 279 22.63 26.52 20.07
CA ALA A 279 22.54 26.13 21.47
C ALA A 279 23.60 26.86 22.30
N PRO A 280 23.41 27.00 23.63
CA PRO A 280 24.46 27.53 24.52
C PRO A 280 25.71 26.65 24.51
N ASP A 281 26.89 27.23 24.77
CA ASP A 281 28.13 26.47 24.81
C ASP A 281 28.13 25.48 25.99
N ALA A 282 28.40 24.22 25.68
CA ALA A 282 28.52 23.12 26.68
C ALA A 282 29.67 23.34 27.66
N ALA A 283 30.76 23.99 27.26
CA ALA A 283 31.92 24.22 28.09
C ALA A 283 31.62 25.10 29.34
N ALA A 284 30.52 25.86 29.29
CA ALA A 284 30.09 26.71 30.41
C ALA A 284 29.17 25.98 31.42
N GLY A 285 28.79 24.71 31.18
CA GLY A 285 27.86 23.97 32.02
C GLY A 285 26.41 24.49 32.01
N LEU A 286 26.06 25.32 31.01
CA LEU A 286 24.76 25.98 30.88
C LEU A 286 23.86 25.17 29.93
N THR A 287 22.60 24.94 30.32
CA THR A 287 21.70 24.05 29.57
C THR A 287 20.70 24.80 28.70
N ASP A 288 20.37 26.07 29.04
CA ASP A 288 19.40 26.83 28.24
C ASP A 288 19.85 28.31 28.08
N TRP A 289 19.19 29.02 27.16
CA TRP A 289 19.50 30.43 26.84
C TRP A 289 19.11 31.43 27.97
N ASP A 290 18.22 31.06 28.90
CA ASP A 290 17.94 31.86 30.07
C ASP A 290 19.09 31.79 31.07
N ASP A 291 19.64 30.60 31.32
CA ASP A 291 20.83 30.42 32.18
C ASP A 291 22.03 31.08 31.53
N TYR A 292 22.21 30.98 30.21
CA TYR A 292 23.26 31.66 29.47
C TYR A 292 23.17 33.20 29.60
N ALA A 293 21.96 33.77 29.41
CA ALA A 293 21.72 35.19 29.55
C ALA A 293 22.00 35.70 30.97
N ARG A 294 21.69 34.95 32.00
CA ARG A 294 21.97 35.30 33.40
C ARG A 294 23.46 35.22 33.74
N ALA A 295 24.21 34.32 33.14
CA ALA A 295 25.64 34.16 33.36
C ALA A 295 26.47 35.20 32.58
N HIS A 296 26.11 35.50 31.33
CA HIS A 296 26.93 36.26 30.40
C HIS A 296 26.31 37.62 29.97
N GLY A 297 25.07 37.87 30.33
CA GLY A 297 24.31 39.10 29.98
C GLY A 297 23.65 39.03 28.58
N ASP A 298 22.69 39.91 28.36
CA ASP A 298 21.91 39.98 27.12
C ASP A 298 22.75 40.31 25.88
N ALA A 299 23.84 41.07 26.05
CA ALA A 299 24.77 41.42 24.97
C ALA A 299 25.48 40.17 24.40
N ALA A 300 25.83 39.20 25.26
CA ALA A 300 26.46 37.96 24.82
C ALA A 300 25.46 37.06 24.04
N VAL A 301 24.20 37.02 24.47
CA VAL A 301 23.11 36.36 23.72
C VAL A 301 22.93 37.00 22.35
N LEU A 302 22.85 38.35 22.30
CA LEU A 302 22.72 39.08 21.04
C LEU A 302 23.87 38.75 20.09
N ALA A 303 25.11 38.79 20.56
CA ALA A 303 26.30 38.48 19.76
C ALA A 303 26.23 37.04 19.17
N ALA A 304 25.76 36.06 19.96
CA ALA A 304 25.60 34.69 19.49
C ALA A 304 24.55 34.59 18.37
N PHE A 305 23.47 35.35 18.48
CA PHE A 305 22.38 35.37 17.46
C PHE A 305 22.69 36.33 16.28
N GLU A 306 23.71 37.12 16.32
CA GLU A 306 24.28 37.85 15.18
C GLU A 306 25.28 36.98 14.40
N ALA A 307 26.03 36.12 15.09
CA ALA A 307 26.99 35.17 14.54
C ALA A 307 26.36 33.78 14.30
N LEU A 308 25.12 33.70 13.78
CA LEU A 308 24.40 32.47 13.60
C LEU A 308 25.16 31.47 12.72
N PRO A 309 25.13 30.17 13.05
CA PRO A 309 25.67 29.10 12.21
C PRO A 309 24.93 29.03 10.87
N GLU A 310 25.48 28.31 9.91
CA GLU A 310 24.80 28.02 8.64
C GLU A 310 23.47 27.33 8.84
N ARG A 311 22.60 27.36 7.82
CA ARG A 311 21.30 26.71 7.87
C ARG A 311 21.49 25.20 7.98
N TYR A 312 20.81 24.62 8.93
CA TYR A 312 20.70 23.14 9.04
C TYR A 312 19.65 22.65 8.06
N ASP A 313 20.06 22.44 6.82
CA ASP A 313 19.24 21.86 5.75
C ASP A 313 19.79 20.48 5.38
N GLN A 314 19.03 19.71 4.55
CA GLN A 314 19.44 18.37 4.13
C GLN A 314 20.54 18.36 3.05
N GLN A 315 21.20 19.47 2.76
CA GLN A 315 22.39 19.47 1.94
C GLN A 315 23.55 18.95 2.79
N GLU A 316 24.27 17.96 2.24
CA GLU A 316 25.49 17.45 2.86
C GLU A 316 26.35 18.60 3.34
N PRO A 317 26.88 18.56 4.56
CA PRO A 317 27.90 19.52 4.95
C PRO A 317 29.16 19.26 4.12
N GLU A 318 29.37 20.05 3.08
CA GLU A 318 30.73 20.40 2.68
C GLU A 318 31.27 21.33 3.77
N GLY A 319 31.83 20.76 4.81
CA GLY A 319 32.42 21.51 5.89
C GLY A 319 33.14 20.52 6.79
N ASP A 320 34.45 20.49 6.68
CA ASP A 320 35.41 19.84 7.55
C ASP A 320 35.05 20.03 9.04
N PHE A 321 34.32 19.03 9.61
CA PHE A 321 34.59 18.75 11.01
C PHE A 321 35.89 17.95 11.01
N GLU A 322 37.02 18.66 11.16
CA GLU A 322 38.23 18.08 11.65
C GLU A 322 37.93 17.40 12.99
N ARG A 323 37.43 16.18 12.93
CA ARG A 323 37.75 15.23 13.97
C ARG A 323 39.19 14.91 13.75
N ASP A 324 40.02 15.37 14.68
CA ASP A 324 41.43 15.05 14.77
C ASP A 324 41.58 13.53 15.05
N TYR A 325 41.16 12.76 14.09
CA TYR A 325 41.54 11.41 13.82
C TYR A 325 41.84 11.37 12.32
N ASP A 326 43.15 11.42 12.00
CA ASP A 326 43.64 11.01 10.69
C ASP A 326 42.99 9.67 10.30
N ILE A 327 41.81 9.69 9.65
CA ILE A 327 41.23 8.55 9.00
C ILE A 327 42.03 8.40 7.70
N PRO A 328 42.87 7.37 7.57
CA PRO A 328 43.63 7.18 6.34
C PRO A 328 42.65 7.19 5.14
N ASN A 329 43.10 7.79 4.02
CA ASN A 329 42.35 7.84 2.76
C ASN A 329 41.76 6.46 2.31
N GLU A 330 42.37 5.36 2.79
CA GLU A 330 41.92 3.97 2.61
C GLU A 330 40.57 3.65 3.24
N ARG A 331 40.11 4.36 4.29
CA ARG A 331 38.76 4.15 4.86
C ARG A 331 37.66 4.76 4.01
N GLN A 332 37.90 5.82 3.26
CA GLN A 332 36.93 6.37 2.29
C GLN A 332 36.75 5.43 1.11
N ASP A 333 37.76 4.68 0.70
CA ASP A 333 37.67 3.65 -0.34
C ASP A 333 36.84 2.43 0.11
N ALA A 334 36.76 2.16 1.41
CA ALA A 334 35.94 1.09 1.98
C ALA A 334 34.44 1.31 1.72
N MET A 335 33.96 2.52 1.99
CA MET A 335 32.54 2.88 1.78
C MET A 335 32.16 2.99 0.30
N ARG A 336 33.14 3.09 -0.63
CA ARG A 336 32.86 2.98 -2.07
C ARG A 336 32.42 1.58 -2.51
N THR A 337 32.71 0.55 -1.72
CA THR A 337 32.36 -0.86 -2.00
C THR A 337 30.99 -1.25 -1.47
N ILE A 338 30.53 -0.59 -0.40
CA ILE A 338 29.23 -0.82 0.24
C ILE A 338 28.45 0.50 0.18
N ARG A 339 27.33 0.53 -0.58
CA ARG A 339 26.46 1.69 -0.61
C ARG A 339 25.43 1.58 0.54
N PRO A 340 25.47 2.43 1.57
CA PRO A 340 24.42 2.48 2.56
C PRO A 340 23.17 3.06 1.90
N LEU A 341 22.02 2.43 2.15
CA LEU A 341 20.72 2.83 1.59
C LEU A 341 19.86 3.57 2.59
N GLY A 342 20.19 3.44 3.88
CA GLY A 342 19.43 4.04 4.96
C GLY A 342 18.95 3.02 5.98
N TYR A 343 17.99 3.43 6.80
CA TYR A 343 17.43 2.58 7.86
C TYR A 343 15.91 2.71 7.93
N ASP A 344 15.25 1.69 8.47
CA ASP A 344 13.85 1.74 8.87
C ASP A 344 13.63 0.86 10.11
N ARG A 345 13.11 1.44 11.21
CA ARG A 345 12.68 0.74 12.44
C ARG A 345 13.76 -0.18 13.04
N GLY A 346 15.01 0.29 13.09
CA GLY A 346 16.14 -0.46 13.67
C GLY A 346 16.75 -1.50 12.75
N ILE A 347 16.34 -1.54 11.48
CA ILE A 347 16.95 -2.33 10.42
C ILE A 347 17.73 -1.39 9.51
N TYR A 348 18.96 -1.75 9.20
CA TYR A 348 19.89 -1.00 8.35
C TYR A 348 20.00 -1.71 7.02
N TYR A 349 19.96 -0.94 5.92
CA TYR A 349 19.94 -1.46 4.56
C TYR A 349 21.19 -1.06 3.83
N PHE A 350 21.83 -2.05 3.21
CA PHE A 350 23.10 -1.91 2.50
C PHE A 350 22.97 -2.48 1.10
N PHE A 351 23.72 -1.91 0.17
CA PHE A 351 23.86 -2.39 -1.18
C PHE A 351 25.34 -2.69 -1.46
N PRO A 352 25.83 -3.90 -1.16
CA PRO A 352 27.17 -4.33 -1.51
C PRO A 352 27.34 -4.38 -3.01
N LYS A 353 28.32 -3.69 -3.55
CA LYS A 353 28.62 -3.69 -5.00
C LYS A 353 29.06 -5.07 -5.50
N THR A 354 29.62 -5.89 -4.63
CA THR A 354 30.09 -7.24 -4.94
C THR A 354 28.96 -8.21 -5.27
N THR A 355 27.83 -8.13 -4.56
CA THR A 355 26.65 -8.99 -4.78
C THR A 355 25.59 -8.30 -5.62
N GLY A 356 25.52 -6.97 -5.55
CA GLY A 356 24.47 -6.19 -6.20
C GLY A 356 23.07 -6.51 -5.69
N GLN A 357 22.95 -7.02 -4.47
CA GLN A 357 21.69 -7.35 -3.81
C GLN A 357 21.59 -6.62 -2.49
N ILE A 358 20.37 -6.24 -2.07
CA ILE A 358 20.18 -5.51 -0.84
C ILE A 358 20.27 -6.46 0.35
N GLU A 359 21.19 -6.13 1.27
CA GLU A 359 21.31 -6.78 2.58
C GLU A 359 20.69 -5.91 3.67
N SER A 360 19.91 -6.54 4.55
CA SER A 360 19.28 -5.91 5.69
C SER A 360 19.80 -6.53 6.98
N MET A 361 20.23 -5.68 7.94
CA MET A 361 20.84 -6.12 9.18
C MET A 361 20.33 -5.29 10.36
N THR A 362 20.19 -5.93 11.52
CA THR A 362 20.05 -5.21 12.79
C THR A 362 21.44 -4.84 13.35
N ALA A 363 21.49 -3.92 14.31
CA ALA A 363 22.74 -3.61 15.02
C ALA A 363 23.39 -4.85 15.63
N THR A 364 22.57 -5.77 16.17
CA THR A 364 23.04 -7.06 16.71
C THR A 364 23.64 -7.98 15.64
N ASP A 365 23.08 -8.00 14.42
CA ASP A 365 23.65 -8.78 13.32
C ASP A 365 25.01 -8.24 12.92
N MET A 366 25.15 -6.91 12.82
CA MET A 366 26.41 -6.27 12.44
C MET A 366 27.51 -6.40 13.49
N SER A 367 27.17 -6.61 14.77
CA SER A 367 28.17 -6.79 15.83
C SER A 367 29.04 -8.06 15.66
N ARG A 368 28.70 -8.93 14.70
CA ARG A 368 29.43 -10.18 14.41
C ARG A 368 30.13 -10.08 13.07
N ILE A 369 31.47 -10.21 13.08
CA ILE A 369 32.28 -10.16 11.85
C ILE A 369 31.82 -11.17 10.79
N ALA A 370 31.30 -12.33 11.19
CA ALA A 370 30.76 -13.34 10.29
C ALA A 370 29.56 -12.84 9.49
N ASN A 371 28.72 -11.98 10.07
CA ASN A 371 27.59 -11.37 9.37
C ASN A 371 28.04 -10.22 8.45
N LEU A 372 29.03 -9.43 8.86
CA LEU A 372 29.60 -8.38 8.04
C LEU A 372 30.22 -8.91 6.73
N GLN A 373 30.59 -10.20 6.68
CA GLN A 373 31.04 -10.84 5.43
C GLN A 373 29.98 -10.91 4.33
N LYS A 374 28.70 -10.69 4.63
CA LYS A 374 27.66 -10.52 3.62
C LYS A 374 27.83 -9.21 2.84
N LEU A 375 28.43 -8.21 3.46
CA LEU A 375 28.64 -6.88 2.86
C LEU A 375 29.98 -6.80 2.12
N ALA A 376 31.04 -7.39 2.69
CA ALA A 376 32.38 -7.43 2.10
C ALA A 376 33.19 -8.61 2.67
N PRO A 377 34.20 -9.12 1.94
CA PRO A 377 35.04 -10.22 2.41
C PRO A 377 35.76 -9.94 3.73
N TYR A 378 36.11 -11.00 4.50
CA TYR A 378 36.82 -10.87 5.79
C TYR A 378 38.10 -10.02 5.70
N GLY A 379 38.90 -10.22 4.64
CA GLY A 379 40.13 -9.45 4.43
C GLY A 379 39.91 -7.95 4.30
N PHE A 380 38.77 -7.55 3.74
CA PHE A 380 38.35 -6.15 3.65
C PHE A 380 38.20 -5.54 5.05
N TRP A 381 37.44 -6.18 5.95
CA TRP A 381 37.22 -5.69 7.31
C TRP A 381 38.52 -5.63 8.11
N MET A 382 39.36 -6.63 7.95
CA MET A 382 40.63 -6.68 8.66
C MET A 382 41.61 -5.60 8.16
N SER A 383 41.74 -5.37 6.87
CA SER A 383 42.62 -4.33 6.33
C SER A 383 42.18 -2.92 6.73
N HIS A 384 40.85 -2.68 6.85
CA HIS A 384 40.32 -1.35 7.16
C HIS A 384 40.27 -1.02 8.66
N TYR A 385 39.98 -2.02 9.52
CA TYR A 385 39.77 -1.79 10.94
C TYR A 385 40.85 -2.43 11.84
N ASN A 386 41.78 -3.15 11.25
CA ASN A 386 42.91 -3.78 11.95
C ASN A 386 44.20 -3.83 11.10
N PRO A 387 44.63 -2.68 10.49
CA PRO A 387 45.79 -2.65 9.57
C PRO A 387 47.07 -3.13 10.26
N ASP A 388 47.22 -2.88 11.54
CA ASP A 388 48.40 -3.21 12.34
C ASP A 388 48.34 -4.64 12.95
N GLY A 389 47.25 -5.37 12.75
CA GLY A 389 47.03 -6.69 13.34
C GLY A 389 46.88 -6.73 14.87
N LYS A 390 46.72 -5.56 15.50
CA LYS A 390 46.68 -5.42 16.97
C LYS A 390 45.28 -5.36 17.55
N THR A 391 44.26 -5.10 16.71
CA THR A 391 42.87 -4.96 17.16
C THR A 391 42.21 -6.32 17.30
N ALA A 392 41.59 -6.61 18.44
CA ALA A 392 40.80 -7.82 18.62
C ALA A 392 39.63 -7.88 17.61
N THR A 393 39.35 -9.06 17.04
CA THR A 393 38.30 -9.26 16.01
C THR A 393 36.94 -8.73 16.44
N GLY A 394 36.59 -8.82 17.74
CA GLY A 394 35.34 -8.25 18.26
C GLY A 394 35.27 -6.72 18.14
N LYS A 395 36.38 -6.03 18.40
CA LYS A 395 36.47 -4.57 18.25
C LYS A 395 36.42 -4.13 16.78
N VAL A 396 36.94 -4.94 15.85
CA VAL A 396 36.81 -4.69 14.40
C VAL A 396 35.33 -4.64 14.00
N ALA A 397 34.53 -5.60 14.45
CA ALA A 397 33.09 -5.61 14.18
C ALA A 397 32.37 -4.43 14.83
N GLU A 398 32.77 -4.02 16.05
CA GLU A 398 32.21 -2.88 16.77
C GLU A 398 32.42 -1.56 16.00
N PHE A 399 33.67 -1.28 15.59
CA PHE A 399 33.99 -0.07 14.82
C PHE A 399 33.31 -0.07 13.45
N ALA A 400 33.33 -1.20 12.73
CA ALA A 400 32.65 -1.33 11.45
C ALA A 400 31.13 -1.11 11.58
N THR A 401 30.54 -1.63 12.67
CA THR A 401 29.11 -1.44 12.94
C THR A 401 28.76 0.02 13.18
N ALA A 402 29.54 0.73 13.96
CA ALA A 402 29.33 2.15 14.23
C ALA A 402 29.37 2.97 12.94
N ASP A 403 30.41 2.80 12.12
CA ASP A 403 30.56 3.51 10.86
C ASP A 403 29.41 3.18 9.87
N LEU A 404 29.02 1.90 9.75
CA LEU A 404 27.92 1.47 8.88
C LEU A 404 26.57 2.06 9.32
N MET A 405 26.33 2.12 10.63
CA MET A 405 25.11 2.72 11.17
C MET A 405 25.07 4.22 10.91
N ASP A 406 26.18 4.91 11.14
CA ASP A 406 26.28 6.35 10.87
C ASP A 406 26.03 6.67 9.40
N GLU A 407 26.60 5.91 8.48
CA GLU A 407 26.35 6.07 7.04
C GLU A 407 24.89 5.82 6.66
N CYS A 408 24.25 4.81 7.26
CA CYS A 408 22.82 4.60 7.06
C CYS A 408 21.96 5.73 7.65
N HIS A 409 22.37 6.31 8.79
CA HIS A 409 21.68 7.46 9.38
C HIS A 409 21.81 8.70 8.48
N LYS A 410 22.99 8.93 7.88
CA LYS A 410 23.19 9.99 6.88
C LYS A 410 22.35 9.79 5.63
N ALA A 411 22.20 8.54 5.16
CA ALA A 411 21.34 8.20 4.01
C ALA A 411 19.83 8.34 4.30
N GLY A 412 19.42 8.37 5.59
CA GLY A 412 18.05 8.61 6.02
C GLY A 412 17.16 7.36 6.03
N ILE A 413 15.83 7.57 5.94
CA ILE A 413 14.86 6.46 5.98
C ILE A 413 14.80 5.77 4.63
N PHE A 414 15.07 4.47 4.61
CA PHE A 414 15.00 3.65 3.41
C PHE A 414 13.58 3.19 3.11
N GLN A 415 13.14 3.41 1.87
CA GLN A 415 11.84 2.97 1.37
C GLN A 415 12.01 1.69 0.56
N GLN A 416 11.63 0.55 1.11
CA GLN A 416 11.79 -0.76 0.46
C GLN A 416 10.99 -0.88 -0.84
N GLU A 417 9.89 -0.13 -0.95
CA GLU A 417 9.07 -0.06 -2.17
C GLU A 417 9.79 0.57 -3.37
N HIS A 418 10.94 1.23 -3.15
CA HIS A 418 11.78 1.79 -4.20
C HIS A 418 12.78 0.79 -4.79
N VAL A 419 12.76 -0.46 -4.36
CA VAL A 419 13.61 -1.51 -4.90
C VAL A 419 13.00 -2.10 -6.17
N ARG A 420 13.84 -2.32 -7.19
CA ARG A 420 13.48 -2.90 -8.49
C ARG A 420 14.44 -4.02 -8.85
N GLY A 421 13.91 -5.20 -9.14
CA GLY A 421 14.66 -6.34 -9.65
C GLY A 421 14.70 -6.36 -11.19
N VAL A 422 14.94 -7.54 -11.73
CA VAL A 422 15.00 -7.81 -13.19
C VAL A 422 13.66 -7.46 -13.85
N GLY A 423 13.70 -6.74 -14.98
CA GLY A 423 12.51 -6.31 -15.72
C GLY A 423 12.69 -4.98 -16.45
N ALA A 424 11.66 -4.54 -17.16
CA ALA A 424 11.62 -3.24 -17.81
C ALA A 424 10.93 -2.22 -16.88
N TRP A 425 11.53 -1.04 -16.70
CA TRP A 425 11.08 -0.05 -15.72
C TRP A 425 11.04 1.36 -16.33
N ILE A 426 10.30 2.24 -15.70
CA ILE A 426 10.38 3.69 -15.96
C ILE A 426 11.18 4.30 -14.80
N ASP A 427 12.28 4.95 -15.14
CA ASP A 427 13.16 5.65 -14.21
C ASP A 427 13.34 7.10 -14.66
N ASN A 428 13.03 8.07 -13.81
CA ASN A 428 13.03 9.49 -14.15
C ASN A 428 12.26 9.78 -15.47
N GLY A 429 11.11 9.12 -15.66
CA GLY A 429 10.26 9.27 -16.85
C GLY A 429 10.80 8.60 -18.12
N LYS A 430 11.91 7.86 -18.06
CA LYS A 430 12.53 7.17 -19.21
C LYS A 430 12.50 5.65 -19.03
N PRO A 431 12.20 4.88 -20.09
CA PRO A 431 12.27 3.43 -20.00
C PRO A 431 13.70 2.95 -19.93
N ILE A 432 13.92 1.96 -19.07
CA ILE A 432 15.18 1.23 -18.89
C ILE A 432 14.89 -0.26 -18.70
N VAL A 433 15.88 -1.11 -18.89
CA VAL A 433 15.76 -2.55 -18.66
C VAL A 433 16.86 -3.01 -17.71
N ASN A 434 16.46 -3.58 -16.57
CA ASN A 434 17.36 -4.33 -15.71
C ASN A 434 17.42 -5.79 -16.23
N CYS A 435 18.50 -6.12 -16.90
CA CYS A 435 18.75 -7.46 -17.47
C CYS A 435 19.23 -8.49 -16.40
N GLY A 436 19.46 -8.03 -15.17
CA GLY A 436 20.02 -8.79 -14.06
C GLY A 436 21.48 -8.40 -13.78
N THR A 437 22.37 -8.49 -14.72
CA THR A 437 23.79 -8.11 -14.58
C THR A 437 24.08 -6.69 -15.09
N ALA A 438 23.17 -6.12 -15.89
CA ALA A 438 23.30 -4.77 -16.44
C ALA A 438 21.94 -4.07 -16.52
N ILE A 439 21.95 -2.76 -16.31
CA ILE A 439 20.85 -1.86 -16.61
C ILE A 439 21.15 -1.22 -17.96
N VAL A 440 20.28 -1.46 -18.91
CA VAL A 440 20.38 -0.96 -20.28
C VAL A 440 19.38 0.15 -20.51
N LYS A 441 19.86 1.30 -20.99
CA LYS A 441 19.03 2.43 -21.43
C LYS A 441 18.65 2.31 -22.90
N MET A 442 17.69 3.11 -23.34
CA MET A 442 17.24 3.11 -24.74
C MET A 442 18.32 3.58 -25.73
N ASP A 443 19.34 4.32 -25.28
CA ASP A 443 20.52 4.68 -26.05
C ASP A 443 21.57 3.55 -26.16
N LYS A 444 21.22 2.34 -25.71
CA LYS A 444 22.06 1.13 -25.60
C LYS A 444 23.25 1.25 -24.63
N THR A 445 23.33 2.34 -23.85
CA THR A 445 24.33 2.41 -22.78
C THR A 445 23.95 1.45 -21.65
N ALA A 446 24.94 0.68 -21.19
CA ALA A 446 24.76 -0.30 -20.11
C ALA A 446 25.62 0.08 -18.89
N LYS A 447 25.06 -0.11 -17.70
CA LYS A 447 25.76 0.04 -16.42
C LYS A 447 25.44 -1.12 -15.49
N HIS A 448 26.40 -1.54 -14.68
CA HIS A 448 26.11 -2.49 -13.61
C HIS A 448 25.06 -1.91 -12.64
N PRO A 449 24.09 -2.70 -12.10
CA PRO A 449 23.08 -2.21 -11.19
C PRO A 449 23.65 -1.44 -9.99
N ALA A 450 24.78 -1.87 -9.44
CA ALA A 450 25.47 -1.20 -8.34
C ALA A 450 26.03 0.20 -8.68
N GLU A 451 26.28 0.48 -9.97
CA GLU A 451 26.80 1.76 -10.46
C GLU A 451 25.73 2.67 -11.04
N PHE A 452 24.52 2.14 -11.22
CA PHE A 452 23.43 2.89 -11.78
C PHE A 452 22.83 3.82 -10.72
N LYS A 453 22.78 5.10 -11.04
CA LYS A 453 22.14 6.13 -10.22
C LYS A 453 20.83 6.53 -10.87
N GLY A 454 19.71 6.07 -10.34
CA GLY A 454 18.36 6.38 -10.79
C GLY A 454 17.48 6.79 -9.62
N GLU A 455 16.20 6.99 -9.89
CA GLU A 455 15.14 7.24 -8.89
C GLU A 455 14.97 6.04 -7.95
N PHE A 456 15.24 4.83 -8.47
CA PHE A 456 15.08 3.57 -7.75
C PHE A 456 16.42 2.87 -7.51
N VAL A 457 16.42 1.92 -6.57
CA VAL A 457 17.54 1.01 -6.32
C VAL A 457 17.29 -0.27 -7.11
N TYR A 458 18.23 -0.62 -7.97
CA TYR A 458 18.13 -1.79 -8.86
C TYR A 458 18.99 -2.94 -8.35
N GLU A 459 18.36 -4.07 -8.00
CA GLU A 459 19.08 -5.28 -7.60
C GLU A 459 19.62 -6.03 -8.80
N SER A 460 20.81 -6.61 -8.64
CA SER A 460 21.36 -7.61 -9.57
C SER A 460 20.58 -8.92 -9.46
N GLY A 461 20.51 -9.65 -10.55
CA GLY A 461 19.87 -10.96 -10.63
C GLY A 461 20.45 -11.80 -11.78
N PRO A 462 19.85 -12.95 -12.06
CA PRO A 462 20.25 -13.75 -13.21
C PRO A 462 20.03 -12.96 -14.50
N ASN A 463 20.91 -13.14 -15.48
CA ASN A 463 20.80 -12.49 -16.80
C ASN A 463 19.68 -13.15 -17.60
N LEU A 464 18.49 -12.60 -17.53
CA LEU A 464 17.28 -13.17 -18.12
C LEU A 464 16.82 -12.44 -19.39
N PHE A 465 17.22 -11.17 -19.56
CA PHE A 465 16.89 -10.34 -20.71
C PHE A 465 18.12 -10.24 -21.63
N ASP A 466 18.30 -11.23 -22.50
CA ASP A 466 19.33 -11.17 -23.54
C ASP A 466 18.82 -10.33 -24.72
N ILE A 467 19.19 -9.05 -24.72
CA ILE A 467 18.80 -8.07 -25.74
C ILE A 467 19.92 -7.74 -26.72
N ASN A 468 21.03 -8.51 -26.71
CA ASN A 468 22.19 -8.26 -27.57
C ASN A 468 22.03 -8.87 -28.97
N CYS A 469 20.86 -9.42 -29.31
CA CYS A 469 20.57 -9.95 -30.63
C CYS A 469 19.87 -8.90 -31.52
N ALA A 470 19.88 -9.13 -32.82
CA ALA A 470 19.18 -8.29 -33.77
C ALA A 470 17.64 -8.42 -33.57
N PRO A 471 16.88 -7.31 -33.49
CA PRO A 471 15.43 -7.34 -33.38
C PRO A 471 14.79 -7.87 -34.67
N LEU A 472 13.64 -8.57 -34.54
CA LEU A 472 12.88 -9.04 -35.70
C LEU A 472 12.36 -7.89 -36.56
N GLY A 473 12.36 -8.10 -37.88
CA GLY A 473 11.62 -7.27 -38.82
C GLY A 473 10.10 -7.46 -38.71
N ASN A 474 9.32 -6.59 -39.37
CA ASN A 474 7.85 -6.68 -39.29
C ASN A 474 7.30 -8.01 -39.82
N ALA A 475 7.82 -8.53 -40.95
CA ALA A 475 7.36 -9.77 -41.56
C ALA A 475 7.57 -10.99 -40.62
N ASP A 476 8.76 -11.07 -39.98
CA ASP A 476 9.04 -12.18 -39.07
C ASP A 476 8.29 -12.03 -37.74
N ALA A 477 8.15 -10.81 -37.23
CA ALA A 477 7.37 -10.58 -36.02
C ALA A 477 5.87 -10.92 -36.21
N ALA A 478 5.31 -10.67 -37.40
CA ALA A 478 3.92 -10.98 -37.73
C ALA A 478 3.64 -12.51 -37.73
N LYS A 479 4.65 -13.38 -37.91
CA LYS A 479 4.49 -14.84 -37.81
C LYS A 479 3.91 -15.26 -36.46
N LEU A 480 4.28 -14.63 -35.37
CA LEU A 480 3.68 -14.89 -34.05
C LEU A 480 2.17 -14.66 -34.03
N LEU A 481 1.72 -13.55 -34.62
CA LEU A 481 0.29 -13.25 -34.71
C LEU A 481 -0.42 -14.27 -35.58
N ASN A 482 0.20 -14.71 -36.70
CA ASN A 482 -0.37 -15.73 -37.59
C ASN A 482 -0.50 -17.08 -36.88
N ILE A 483 0.53 -17.53 -36.15
CA ILE A 483 0.47 -18.74 -35.31
C ILE A 483 -0.66 -18.66 -34.31
N CYS A 484 -0.82 -17.52 -33.60
CA CYS A 484 -1.94 -17.34 -32.68
C CYS A 484 -3.31 -17.38 -33.38
N LYS A 485 -3.43 -16.91 -34.63
CA LYS A 485 -4.66 -16.98 -35.44
C LYS A 485 -4.95 -18.40 -35.91
N SER A 486 -3.96 -19.25 -36.12
CA SER A 486 -4.12 -20.63 -36.56
C SER A 486 -4.65 -21.56 -35.44
N VAL A 487 -4.66 -21.08 -34.20
CA VAL A 487 -5.28 -21.77 -33.06
C VAL A 487 -6.80 -21.58 -33.10
N THR A 488 -7.56 -22.64 -32.77
CA THR A 488 -9.01 -22.59 -32.80
C THR A 488 -9.60 -21.91 -31.56
N TRP A 489 -9.91 -20.64 -31.69
CA TRP A 489 -10.51 -19.83 -30.62
C TRP A 489 -12.03 -19.78 -30.74
N LYS A 490 -12.73 -19.62 -29.60
CA LYS A 490 -14.17 -19.34 -29.57
C LYS A 490 -14.49 -17.97 -30.20
N LYS A 491 -13.57 -17.02 -30.08
CA LYS A 491 -13.65 -15.68 -30.67
C LYS A 491 -12.30 -15.34 -31.28
N SER A 492 -12.28 -14.87 -32.54
CA SER A 492 -11.05 -14.57 -33.29
C SER A 492 -10.16 -13.54 -32.60
N GLN A 493 -10.75 -12.61 -31.84
CA GLN A 493 -10.04 -11.57 -31.09
C GLN A 493 -9.08 -12.14 -30.03
N TYR A 494 -9.30 -13.33 -29.52
CA TYR A 494 -8.43 -13.96 -28.52
C TYR A 494 -7.03 -14.25 -29.09
N ALA A 495 -6.92 -14.47 -30.39
CA ALA A 495 -5.63 -14.58 -31.05
C ALA A 495 -4.77 -13.30 -30.92
N TYR A 496 -5.39 -12.13 -31.13
CA TYR A 496 -4.74 -10.83 -30.98
C TYR A 496 -4.39 -10.55 -29.52
N MET A 497 -5.29 -10.90 -28.60
CA MET A 497 -5.04 -10.70 -27.16
C MET A 497 -3.87 -11.55 -26.68
N LEU A 498 -3.79 -12.84 -27.09
CA LEU A 498 -2.67 -13.71 -26.74
C LEU A 498 -1.36 -13.18 -27.35
N ALA A 499 -1.33 -12.95 -28.67
CA ALA A 499 -0.14 -12.45 -29.37
C ALA A 499 0.37 -11.15 -28.77
N GLY A 500 -0.53 -10.21 -28.49
CA GLY A 500 -0.19 -8.94 -27.84
C GLY A 500 0.24 -9.11 -26.39
N TRP A 501 -0.39 -10.01 -25.61
CA TRP A 501 0.03 -10.30 -24.25
C TRP A 501 1.45 -10.84 -24.19
N LEU A 502 1.84 -11.71 -25.13
CA LEU A 502 3.21 -12.24 -25.24
C LEU A 502 4.25 -11.14 -25.49
N VAL A 503 3.86 -10.05 -26.18
CA VAL A 503 4.73 -8.88 -26.38
C VAL A 503 4.82 -8.03 -25.11
N VAL A 504 3.69 -7.75 -24.44
CA VAL A 504 3.67 -6.78 -23.31
C VAL A 504 3.97 -7.40 -21.96
N ALA A 505 3.79 -8.71 -21.78
CA ALA A 505 4.01 -9.35 -20.48
C ALA A 505 5.47 -9.26 -19.97
N PRO A 506 6.52 -9.43 -20.81
CA PRO A 506 7.90 -9.25 -20.39
C PRO A 506 8.25 -7.84 -19.92
N ILE A 507 7.53 -6.83 -20.41
CA ILE A 507 7.73 -5.41 -20.06
C ILE A 507 6.67 -4.89 -19.08
N GLY A 508 5.92 -5.81 -18.44
CA GLY A 508 4.78 -5.50 -17.58
C GLY A 508 5.07 -4.48 -16.48
N SER A 509 6.28 -4.49 -15.92
CA SER A 509 6.67 -3.57 -14.87
C SER A 509 6.77 -2.10 -15.31
N ALA A 510 7.00 -1.84 -16.61
CA ALA A 510 6.98 -0.50 -17.19
C ALA A 510 5.55 0.01 -17.48
N LEU A 511 4.55 -0.87 -17.49
CA LEU A 511 3.18 -0.51 -17.86
C LEU A 511 2.46 0.21 -16.72
N PRO A 512 1.59 1.19 -17.01
CA PRO A 512 0.69 1.79 -16.02
C PRO A 512 -0.34 0.79 -15.51
N TRP A 513 -0.83 -0.10 -16.35
CA TRP A 513 -1.72 -1.22 -16.04
C TRP A 513 -1.19 -2.52 -16.62
N ARG A 514 -1.19 -3.62 -15.86
CA ARG A 514 -0.70 -4.95 -16.24
C ARG A 514 -1.87 -5.85 -16.61
N PRO A 515 -2.01 -6.21 -17.91
CA PRO A 515 -3.05 -7.13 -18.33
C PRO A 515 -2.74 -8.56 -17.87
N HIS A 516 -3.77 -9.27 -17.42
CA HIS A 516 -3.71 -10.67 -17.09
C HIS A 516 -4.59 -11.46 -18.03
N ILE A 517 -4.20 -12.71 -18.35
CA ILE A 517 -4.97 -13.60 -19.19
C ILE A 517 -5.26 -14.92 -18.49
N TRP A 518 -6.35 -15.56 -18.89
CA TRP A 518 -6.71 -16.91 -18.51
C TRP A 518 -7.04 -17.73 -19.76
N VAL A 519 -6.17 -18.70 -20.11
CA VAL A 519 -6.41 -19.62 -21.20
C VAL A 519 -7.29 -20.76 -20.70
N THR A 520 -8.46 -20.95 -21.29
CA THR A 520 -9.41 -21.99 -20.88
C THR A 520 -9.96 -22.71 -22.10
N GLY A 521 -10.53 -23.88 -21.89
CA GLY A 521 -11.15 -24.69 -22.92
C GLY A 521 -11.34 -26.13 -22.46
N ARG A 522 -12.29 -26.81 -23.07
CA ARG A 522 -12.59 -28.22 -22.78
C ARG A 522 -11.38 -29.13 -23.05
N ALA A 523 -11.43 -30.36 -22.58
CA ALA A 523 -10.41 -31.35 -22.94
C ALA A 523 -10.29 -31.43 -24.49
N GLU A 524 -9.05 -31.61 -24.97
CA GLU A 524 -8.72 -31.69 -26.41
C GLU A 524 -8.95 -30.39 -27.22
N SER A 525 -9.10 -29.23 -26.57
CA SER A 525 -9.22 -27.91 -27.25
C SER A 525 -7.89 -27.29 -27.68
N GLY A 526 -6.75 -27.92 -27.41
CA GLY A 526 -5.43 -27.38 -27.73
C GLY A 526 -4.81 -26.50 -26.62
N LYS A 527 -5.39 -26.47 -25.42
CA LYS A 527 -4.88 -25.69 -24.27
C LYS A 527 -3.41 -25.98 -23.97
N SER A 528 -3.03 -27.26 -23.86
CA SER A 528 -1.66 -27.68 -23.60
C SER A 528 -0.70 -27.26 -24.73
N THR A 529 -1.15 -27.27 -25.98
CA THR A 529 -0.39 -26.77 -27.12
C THR A 529 -0.08 -25.28 -26.96
N VAL A 530 -1.09 -24.45 -26.62
CA VAL A 530 -0.89 -23.01 -26.39
C VAL A 530 0.08 -22.78 -25.24
N MET A 531 -0.07 -23.49 -24.13
CA MET A 531 0.79 -23.30 -22.95
C MET A 531 2.21 -23.81 -23.18
N GLN A 532 2.37 -25.01 -23.69
CA GLN A 532 3.68 -25.69 -23.77
C GLN A 532 4.45 -25.37 -25.06
N GLN A 533 3.75 -25.07 -26.16
CA GLN A 533 4.39 -24.87 -27.45
C GLN A 533 4.45 -23.41 -27.90
N ILE A 534 3.63 -22.53 -27.32
CA ILE A 534 3.62 -21.09 -27.66
C ILE A 534 4.10 -20.25 -26.50
N ILE A 535 3.38 -20.27 -25.35
CA ILE A 535 3.64 -19.33 -24.24
C ILE A 535 4.98 -19.60 -23.57
N LYS A 536 5.23 -20.85 -23.13
CA LYS A 536 6.46 -21.20 -22.40
C LYS A 536 7.73 -21.08 -23.26
N PRO A 537 7.78 -21.49 -24.54
CA PRO A 537 8.96 -21.29 -25.37
C PRO A 537 9.29 -19.82 -25.62
N LEU A 538 8.29 -18.98 -25.87
CA LEU A 538 8.50 -17.55 -26.13
C LEU A 538 8.93 -16.76 -24.90
N LEU A 539 8.37 -17.06 -23.74
CA LEU A 539 8.74 -16.39 -22.50
C LEU A 539 10.03 -16.97 -21.89
N GLY A 540 10.31 -18.25 -22.10
CA GLY A 540 11.50 -18.94 -21.65
C GLY A 540 11.85 -18.65 -20.19
N GLN A 541 13.09 -18.30 -19.93
CA GLN A 541 13.60 -17.96 -18.59
C GLN A 541 13.10 -16.63 -18.06
N VAL A 542 12.52 -15.76 -18.92
CA VAL A 542 11.96 -14.48 -18.50
C VAL A 542 10.72 -14.69 -17.62
N SER A 543 9.93 -15.76 -17.85
CA SER A 543 8.78 -16.08 -17.02
C SER A 543 9.14 -16.76 -15.70
N ILE A 544 8.25 -16.61 -14.71
CA ILE A 544 8.18 -17.39 -13.48
C ILE A 544 7.10 -18.44 -13.71
N ASN A 545 7.50 -19.71 -13.82
CA ASN A 545 6.55 -20.80 -14.04
C ASN A 545 6.17 -21.43 -12.70
N VAL A 546 4.88 -21.52 -12.44
CA VAL A 546 4.31 -22.08 -11.21
C VAL A 546 3.25 -23.13 -11.55
N ASP A 547 3.03 -24.06 -10.65
CA ASP A 547 2.03 -25.14 -10.78
C ASP A 547 0.93 -25.03 -9.72
N SER A 548 -0.06 -25.92 -9.79
CA SER A 548 -1.23 -25.96 -8.90
C SER A 548 -0.90 -26.25 -7.43
N VAL A 549 0.29 -26.80 -7.13
CA VAL A 549 0.73 -27.08 -5.74
C VAL A 549 1.50 -25.92 -5.12
N THR A 550 1.89 -24.93 -5.92
CA THR A 550 2.61 -23.75 -5.46
C THR A 550 1.72 -22.89 -4.56
N THR A 551 2.25 -22.50 -3.40
CA THR A 551 1.53 -21.61 -2.48
C THR A 551 1.68 -20.15 -2.89
N GLU A 552 0.74 -19.29 -2.51
CA GLU A 552 0.83 -17.84 -2.73
C GLU A 552 2.12 -17.25 -2.15
N ALA A 553 2.56 -17.73 -0.98
CA ALA A 553 3.83 -17.31 -0.38
C ALA A 553 5.05 -17.71 -1.22
N GLY A 554 5.02 -18.89 -1.88
CA GLY A 554 6.03 -19.34 -2.83
C GLY A 554 6.09 -18.42 -4.05
N VAL A 555 4.94 -18.20 -4.69
CA VAL A 555 4.84 -17.28 -5.85
C VAL A 555 5.36 -15.88 -5.49
N ARG A 556 5.03 -15.37 -4.31
CA ARG A 556 5.50 -14.07 -3.83
C ARG A 556 7.01 -14.04 -3.62
N ALA A 557 7.59 -15.13 -3.13
CA ALA A 557 9.03 -15.25 -2.95
C ALA A 557 9.76 -15.27 -4.31
N ASP A 558 9.21 -15.99 -5.30
CA ASP A 558 9.78 -16.08 -6.65
C ASP A 558 9.65 -14.76 -7.43
N ILE A 559 8.58 -14.02 -7.24
CA ILE A 559 8.40 -12.68 -7.79
C ILE A 559 9.44 -11.71 -7.19
N GLY A 560 9.56 -11.66 -5.88
CA GLY A 560 10.42 -10.70 -5.19
C GLY A 560 10.21 -9.28 -5.70
N THR A 561 11.30 -8.62 -6.08
CA THR A 561 11.29 -7.26 -6.64
C THR A 561 11.23 -7.23 -8.17
N SER A 562 11.15 -8.41 -8.84
CA SER A 562 11.22 -8.53 -10.29
C SER A 562 9.91 -8.19 -10.99
N GLY A 563 10.02 -7.71 -12.25
CA GLY A 563 8.86 -7.41 -13.11
C GLY A 563 8.53 -8.55 -14.11
N ARG A 564 8.97 -9.77 -13.85
CA ARG A 564 8.82 -10.94 -14.73
C ARG A 564 7.38 -11.42 -14.81
N PRO A 565 6.87 -11.86 -15.99
CA PRO A 565 5.53 -12.46 -16.07
C PRO A 565 5.47 -13.78 -15.30
N VAL A 566 4.31 -14.05 -14.70
CA VAL A 566 4.01 -15.29 -13.97
C VAL A 566 3.08 -16.15 -14.81
N VAL A 567 3.48 -17.40 -15.06
CA VAL A 567 2.69 -18.38 -15.82
C VAL A 567 2.31 -19.52 -14.90
N MET A 568 1.02 -19.64 -14.61
CA MET A 568 0.46 -20.73 -13.81
C MET A 568 -0.30 -21.70 -14.69
N ASP A 569 0.32 -22.83 -14.95
CA ASP A 569 -0.32 -23.92 -15.68
C ASP A 569 -1.15 -24.79 -14.72
N GLU A 570 -2.27 -25.35 -15.21
CA GLU A 570 -3.16 -26.19 -14.43
C GLU A 570 -3.67 -25.52 -13.14
N ALA A 571 -4.20 -24.29 -13.27
CA ALA A 571 -4.80 -23.56 -12.15
C ALA A 571 -6.13 -24.24 -11.70
N GLU A 572 -6.08 -25.53 -11.46
CA GLU A 572 -7.18 -26.40 -11.03
C GLU A 572 -6.90 -26.97 -9.64
N ALA A 573 -7.95 -27.03 -8.82
CA ALA A 573 -7.83 -27.50 -7.46
C ALA A 573 -8.45 -28.89 -7.31
N GLU A 574 -7.67 -29.85 -6.87
CA GLU A 574 -8.12 -31.18 -6.46
C GLU A 574 -8.57 -31.21 -4.99
N SER A 575 -8.22 -30.19 -4.23
CA SER A 575 -8.54 -30.07 -2.80
C SER A 575 -8.93 -28.64 -2.41
N LYS A 576 -9.69 -28.48 -1.33
CA LYS A 576 -10.03 -27.15 -0.75
C LYS A 576 -8.80 -26.32 -0.41
N LYS A 577 -7.68 -26.96 -0.03
CA LYS A 577 -6.43 -26.28 0.29
C LYS A 577 -5.80 -25.67 -0.96
N GLN A 578 -5.75 -26.43 -2.06
CA GLN A 578 -5.26 -25.94 -3.35
C GLN A 578 -6.16 -24.82 -3.88
N GLN A 579 -7.47 -24.96 -3.76
CA GLN A 579 -8.42 -23.90 -4.12
C GLN A 579 -8.11 -22.59 -3.40
N GLY A 580 -7.90 -22.61 -2.09
CA GLY A 580 -7.52 -21.41 -1.33
C GLY A 580 -6.17 -20.82 -1.74
N SER A 581 -5.19 -21.64 -2.17
CA SER A 581 -3.92 -21.14 -2.71
C SER A 581 -4.10 -20.46 -4.06
N ILE A 582 -4.89 -21.03 -4.96
CA ILE A 582 -5.20 -20.46 -6.28
C ILE A 582 -5.94 -19.12 -6.13
N GLU A 583 -6.95 -19.06 -5.26
CA GLU A 583 -7.69 -17.82 -4.97
C GLU A 583 -6.77 -16.73 -4.43
N ALA A 584 -5.79 -17.08 -3.56
CA ALA A 584 -4.80 -16.15 -3.05
C ALA A 584 -3.84 -15.65 -4.15
N ILE A 585 -3.47 -16.49 -5.12
CA ILE A 585 -2.64 -16.10 -6.27
C ILE A 585 -3.45 -15.20 -7.23
N ILE A 586 -4.75 -15.46 -7.43
CA ILE A 586 -5.63 -14.55 -8.20
C ILE A 586 -5.73 -13.19 -7.52
N LEU A 587 -5.83 -13.15 -6.19
CA LEU A 587 -5.78 -11.89 -5.45
C LEU A 587 -4.45 -11.15 -5.65
N LEU A 588 -3.34 -11.89 -5.71
CA LEU A 588 -2.02 -11.35 -6.00
C LEU A 588 -1.98 -10.71 -7.41
N ALA A 589 -2.51 -11.39 -8.42
CA ALA A 589 -2.65 -10.86 -9.78
C ALA A 589 -3.51 -9.57 -9.80
N ARG A 590 -4.63 -9.57 -9.05
CA ARG A 590 -5.48 -8.37 -8.89
C ARG A 590 -4.69 -7.17 -8.35
N LEU A 591 -3.83 -7.37 -7.35
CA LEU A 591 -2.97 -6.32 -6.80
C LEU A 591 -1.92 -5.87 -7.83
N ALA A 592 -1.37 -6.82 -8.60
CA ALA A 592 -0.38 -6.54 -9.62
C ALA A 592 -0.92 -5.65 -10.75
N SER A 593 -2.21 -5.74 -11.13
CA SER A 593 -2.81 -4.92 -12.20
C SER A 593 -2.50 -3.43 -12.03
N SER A 594 -2.62 -2.89 -10.83
CA SER A 594 -2.39 -1.47 -10.51
C SER A 594 -1.05 -1.18 -9.82
N GLY A 595 -0.20 -2.19 -9.60
CA GLY A 595 1.07 -2.01 -8.91
C GLY A 595 0.91 -1.87 -7.40
N GLY A 596 0.10 -2.73 -6.78
CA GLY A 596 -0.13 -2.75 -5.34
C GLY A 596 1.13 -3.10 -4.55
N ILE A 597 1.18 -2.66 -3.29
CA ILE A 597 2.28 -2.96 -2.37
C ILE A 597 1.92 -4.21 -1.57
N ILE A 598 2.83 -5.17 -1.57
CA ILE A 598 2.77 -6.36 -0.72
C ILE A 598 3.70 -6.15 0.47
N ARG A 599 3.22 -6.51 1.64
CA ARG A 599 3.97 -6.44 2.89
C ARG A 599 4.00 -7.81 3.54
N ASN A 600 5.19 -8.24 3.95
CA ASN A 600 5.37 -9.33 4.89
C ASN A 600 6.06 -8.79 6.16
N ALA A 601 6.37 -9.67 7.13
CA ALA A 601 6.97 -9.26 8.40
C ALA A 601 8.32 -8.51 8.26
N TYR A 602 9.04 -8.70 7.14
CA TYR A 602 10.41 -8.23 6.98
C TYR A 602 10.65 -7.41 5.73
N ARG A 603 9.76 -7.47 4.71
CA ARG A 603 9.94 -6.79 3.42
C ARG A 603 8.63 -6.22 2.91
N SER A 604 8.70 -5.06 2.28
CA SER A 604 7.61 -4.54 1.46
C SER A 604 8.14 -4.27 0.05
N PHE A 605 7.38 -4.65 -0.97
CA PHE A 605 7.73 -4.42 -2.36
C PHE A 605 6.48 -4.22 -3.22
N GLN A 606 6.65 -3.55 -4.34
CA GLN A 606 5.58 -3.29 -5.28
C GLN A 606 5.51 -4.42 -6.30
N ILE A 607 4.33 -5.07 -6.40
CA ILE A 607 4.11 -6.10 -7.41
C ILE A 607 3.68 -5.47 -8.73
N ARG A 608 4.39 -5.81 -9.82
CA ARG A 608 4.19 -5.26 -11.17
C ARG A 608 4.32 -6.33 -12.26
N ASN A 609 3.75 -7.49 -12.05
CA ASN A 609 3.86 -8.66 -12.90
C ASN A 609 2.58 -8.90 -13.70
N CYS A 610 2.68 -9.29 -14.96
CA CYS A 610 1.57 -9.85 -15.72
C CYS A 610 1.39 -11.32 -15.36
N PHE A 611 0.14 -11.81 -15.32
CA PHE A 611 -0.18 -13.19 -14.99
C PHE A 611 -0.88 -13.86 -16.16
N CYS A 612 -0.51 -15.11 -16.43
CA CYS A 612 -1.20 -16.04 -17.30
C CYS A 612 -1.63 -17.26 -16.49
N PHE A 613 -2.90 -17.57 -16.49
CA PHE A 613 -3.47 -18.76 -15.88
C PHE A 613 -3.96 -19.73 -16.96
N SER A 614 -3.98 -21.01 -16.66
CA SER A 614 -4.55 -22.05 -17.53
C SER A 614 -5.37 -23.03 -16.70
N ALA A 615 -6.60 -23.31 -17.13
CA ALA A 615 -7.49 -24.31 -16.52
C ALA A 615 -8.56 -24.80 -17.51
N ILE A 616 -9.13 -26.02 -17.29
CA ILE A 616 -10.30 -26.50 -18.04
C ILE A 616 -11.51 -25.63 -17.71
N ILE A 617 -11.71 -25.34 -16.42
CA ILE A 617 -12.79 -24.47 -15.92
C ILE A 617 -12.17 -23.31 -15.17
N ALA A 618 -12.31 -22.11 -15.70
CA ALA A 618 -11.86 -20.93 -15.01
C ALA A 618 -12.79 -20.58 -13.84
N ARG A 619 -12.28 -20.66 -12.61
CA ARG A 619 -13.02 -20.31 -11.39
C ARG A 619 -12.80 -18.86 -11.00
N VAL A 620 -13.15 -17.93 -11.88
CA VAL A 620 -13.13 -16.50 -11.59
C VAL A 620 -14.54 -16.07 -11.18
N GLU A 621 -14.87 -16.25 -9.90
CA GLU A 621 -16.24 -16.01 -9.40
C GLU A 621 -16.48 -14.53 -9.11
N ASN A 622 -15.45 -13.79 -8.72
CA ASN A 622 -15.57 -12.40 -8.28
C ASN A 622 -15.57 -11.44 -9.47
N THR A 623 -16.58 -10.58 -9.57
CA THR A 623 -16.71 -9.52 -10.60
C THR A 623 -15.47 -8.61 -10.68
N ALA A 624 -14.81 -8.37 -9.55
CA ALA A 624 -13.58 -7.56 -9.53
C ALA A 624 -12.40 -8.24 -10.24
N ASP A 625 -12.38 -9.57 -10.31
CA ASP A 625 -11.33 -10.35 -10.98
C ASP A 625 -11.63 -10.50 -12.47
N LYS A 626 -12.90 -10.69 -12.84
CA LYS A 626 -13.36 -10.72 -14.24
C LYS A 626 -12.98 -9.43 -14.98
N GLY A 627 -13.04 -8.27 -14.33
CA GLY A 627 -12.62 -7.01 -14.92
C GLY A 627 -11.09 -6.79 -15.00
N ARG A 628 -10.27 -7.75 -14.57
CA ARG A 628 -8.80 -7.67 -14.58
C ARG A 628 -8.10 -8.82 -15.27
N ILE A 629 -8.79 -9.92 -15.49
CA ILE A 629 -8.28 -11.13 -16.14
C ILE A 629 -9.10 -11.39 -17.40
N SER A 630 -8.47 -11.33 -18.56
CA SER A 630 -9.12 -11.60 -19.84
C SER A 630 -9.20 -13.09 -20.08
N MET A 631 -10.41 -13.59 -20.28
CA MET A 631 -10.66 -15.01 -20.56
C MET A 631 -10.44 -15.29 -22.04
N LEU A 632 -9.51 -16.19 -22.37
CA LEU A 632 -9.21 -16.61 -23.73
C LEU A 632 -9.67 -18.08 -23.89
N GLU A 633 -10.85 -18.26 -24.46
CA GLU A 633 -11.51 -19.57 -24.55
C GLU A 633 -11.19 -20.28 -25.87
N LEU A 634 -10.62 -21.47 -25.75
CA LEU A 634 -10.32 -22.36 -26.87
C LEU A 634 -11.51 -23.29 -27.18
N MET A 635 -11.69 -23.57 -28.44
CA MET A 635 -12.66 -24.56 -28.93
C MET A 635 -11.96 -25.79 -29.51
N ARG A 636 -12.67 -26.90 -29.51
CA ARG A 636 -12.20 -28.08 -30.27
C ARG A 636 -12.32 -27.77 -31.76
N ASP A 637 -11.30 -28.09 -32.54
CA ASP A 637 -11.39 -28.01 -33.99
C ASP A 637 -12.29 -29.13 -34.51
N GLU A 638 -13.47 -28.77 -35.03
CA GLU A 638 -14.46 -29.71 -35.57
C GLU A 638 -14.32 -29.90 -37.08
N HIS A 639 -13.33 -29.19 -37.68
CA HIS A 639 -13.11 -29.31 -39.13
C HIS A 639 -12.73 -30.75 -39.55
N PRO A 640 -13.22 -31.26 -40.65
CA PRO A 640 -12.90 -32.65 -41.11
C PRO A 640 -11.42 -32.90 -41.28
N ASP A 641 -10.65 -31.85 -41.67
CA ASP A 641 -9.19 -31.90 -41.91
C ASP A 641 -8.37 -31.44 -40.69
N ARG A 642 -8.94 -31.54 -39.51
CA ARG A 642 -8.30 -31.06 -38.26
C ARG A 642 -6.91 -31.62 -37.99
N SER A 643 -6.67 -32.90 -38.38
CA SER A 643 -5.39 -33.57 -38.16
C SER A 643 -4.27 -32.92 -38.97
N ASN A 644 -4.53 -32.60 -40.26
CA ASN A 644 -3.55 -31.93 -41.13
C ASN A 644 -3.35 -30.49 -40.71
N ARG A 645 -4.43 -29.81 -40.35
CA ARG A 645 -4.35 -28.39 -39.81
C ARG A 645 -3.51 -28.34 -38.53
N PHE A 646 -3.70 -29.29 -37.62
CA PHE A 646 -2.94 -29.38 -36.40
C PHE A 646 -1.46 -29.70 -36.69
N ALA A 647 -1.17 -30.63 -37.61
CA ALA A 647 0.20 -30.94 -38.02
C ALA A 647 0.89 -29.70 -38.63
N ALA A 648 0.19 -29.00 -39.55
CA ALA A 648 0.74 -27.77 -40.14
C ALA A 648 1.00 -26.67 -39.08
N LEU A 649 0.10 -26.51 -38.11
CA LEU A 649 0.32 -25.58 -36.99
C LEU A 649 1.56 -25.96 -36.16
N MET A 650 1.72 -27.25 -35.86
CA MET A 650 2.87 -27.73 -35.10
C MET A 650 4.18 -27.53 -35.86
N ASP A 651 4.20 -27.78 -37.19
CA ASP A 651 5.36 -27.51 -38.02
C ASP A 651 5.68 -26.00 -38.03
N GLU A 652 4.68 -25.12 -38.23
CA GLU A 652 4.86 -23.66 -38.19
C GLU A 652 5.39 -23.19 -36.84
N ILE A 653 4.89 -23.74 -35.73
CA ILE A 653 5.36 -23.45 -34.37
C ILE A 653 6.83 -23.84 -34.23
N HIS A 654 7.20 -25.07 -34.60
CA HIS A 654 8.57 -25.58 -34.46
C HIS A 654 9.57 -24.80 -35.32
N ASP A 655 9.19 -24.48 -36.56
CA ASP A 655 10.04 -23.72 -37.48
C ASP A 655 10.21 -22.25 -37.05
N THR A 656 9.20 -21.67 -36.37
CA THR A 656 9.22 -20.23 -36.06
C THR A 656 9.63 -19.94 -34.63
N LEU A 657 9.04 -20.62 -33.63
CA LEU A 657 9.20 -20.29 -32.22
C LEU A 657 10.48 -20.90 -31.60
N THR A 658 11.63 -20.65 -32.23
CA THR A 658 12.94 -21.08 -31.71
C THR A 658 13.40 -20.19 -30.55
N PRO A 659 14.37 -20.62 -29.74
CA PRO A 659 14.99 -19.77 -28.71
C PRO A 659 15.55 -18.46 -29.27
N GLU A 660 16.07 -18.43 -30.48
CA GLU A 660 16.60 -17.26 -31.17
C GLU A 660 15.45 -16.28 -31.53
N TYR A 661 14.35 -16.84 -32.04
CA TYR A 661 13.14 -16.05 -32.29
C TYR A 661 12.59 -15.39 -31.01
N ALA A 662 12.55 -16.14 -29.90
CA ALA A 662 12.11 -15.61 -28.61
C ALA A 662 12.99 -14.45 -28.11
N LYS A 663 14.30 -14.54 -28.27
CA LYS A 663 15.23 -13.45 -27.97
C LYS A 663 15.04 -12.26 -28.90
N ALA A 664 14.88 -12.49 -30.18
CA ALA A 664 14.76 -11.45 -31.19
C ALA A 664 13.42 -10.68 -31.11
N ILE A 665 12.31 -11.36 -30.75
CA ILE A 665 11.02 -10.66 -30.47
C ILE A 665 11.10 -9.82 -29.19
N LEU A 666 11.77 -10.29 -28.16
CA LEU A 666 12.02 -9.54 -26.96
C LEU A 666 12.89 -8.31 -27.23
N ALA A 667 13.98 -8.48 -27.97
CA ALA A 667 14.84 -7.37 -28.40
C ALA A 667 14.06 -6.32 -29.20
N ARG A 668 13.18 -6.75 -30.13
CA ARG A 668 12.27 -5.85 -30.84
C ARG A 668 11.35 -5.08 -29.91
N THR A 669 10.76 -5.76 -28.94
CA THR A 669 9.84 -5.13 -27.97
C THR A 669 10.56 -4.07 -27.15
N ILE A 670 11.77 -4.35 -26.67
CA ILE A 670 12.57 -3.42 -25.88
C ILE A 670 13.08 -2.25 -26.70
N GLU A 671 13.56 -2.46 -27.93
CA GLU A 671 14.04 -1.39 -28.80
C GLU A 671 12.93 -0.39 -29.13
N ASN A 672 11.68 -0.88 -29.28
CA ASN A 672 10.52 -0.05 -29.58
C ASN A 672 9.67 0.29 -28.33
N LEU A 673 10.19 0.07 -27.12
CA LEU A 673 9.46 0.30 -25.89
C LEU A 673 8.87 1.73 -25.77
N PRO A 674 9.58 2.82 -26.12
CA PRO A 674 9.00 4.16 -26.08
C PRO A 674 7.77 4.31 -26.99
N THR A 675 7.81 3.77 -28.20
CA THR A 675 6.69 3.79 -29.16
C THR A 675 5.55 2.90 -28.68
N LEU A 676 5.86 1.70 -28.17
CA LEU A 676 4.87 0.78 -27.63
C LEU A 676 4.11 1.40 -26.43
N LEU A 677 4.77 2.11 -25.54
CA LEU A 677 4.11 2.80 -24.42
C LEU A 677 3.13 3.87 -24.88
N LYS A 678 3.49 4.65 -25.93
CA LYS A 678 2.58 5.63 -26.55
C LYS A 678 1.38 4.92 -27.19
N ASN A 679 1.64 3.85 -27.95
CA ASN A 679 0.59 3.07 -28.59
C ASN A 679 -0.36 2.44 -27.56
N ILE A 680 0.15 1.96 -26.43
CA ILE A 680 -0.67 1.45 -25.31
C ILE A 680 -1.64 2.53 -24.81
N ASP A 681 -1.17 3.77 -24.61
CA ASP A 681 -2.03 4.87 -24.16
C ASP A 681 -3.15 5.16 -25.19
N VAL A 682 -2.80 5.17 -26.49
CA VAL A 682 -3.76 5.40 -27.57
C VAL A 682 -4.79 4.25 -27.66
N PHE A 683 -4.34 2.99 -27.66
CA PHE A 683 -5.24 1.84 -27.71
C PHE A 683 -6.11 1.72 -26.46
N SER A 684 -5.59 2.06 -25.27
CA SER A 684 -6.38 2.05 -24.03
C SER A 684 -7.49 3.11 -24.07
N ARG A 685 -7.23 4.29 -24.63
CA ARG A 685 -8.28 5.32 -24.86
C ARG A 685 -9.31 4.86 -25.86
N ALA A 686 -8.87 4.41 -27.04
CA ALA A 686 -9.77 3.91 -28.09
C ALA A 686 -10.66 2.76 -27.58
N ALA A 687 -10.10 1.81 -26.87
CA ALA A 687 -10.84 0.70 -26.27
C ALA A 687 -11.78 1.18 -25.15
N SER A 688 -11.39 2.16 -24.33
CA SER A 688 -12.27 2.76 -23.31
C SER A 688 -13.51 3.39 -23.93
N ASP A 689 -13.33 4.10 -25.04
CA ASP A 689 -14.42 4.79 -25.76
C ASP A 689 -15.37 3.76 -26.39
N ILE A 690 -14.84 2.70 -27.02
CA ILE A 690 -15.64 1.66 -27.67
C ILE A 690 -16.41 0.81 -26.65
N PHE A 691 -15.76 0.41 -25.54
CA PHE A 691 -16.37 -0.45 -24.53
C PHE A 691 -17.15 0.32 -23.45
N GLY A 692 -17.14 1.64 -23.49
CA GLY A 692 -17.87 2.49 -22.54
C GLY A 692 -17.33 2.47 -21.11
N ASN A 693 -16.14 1.90 -20.88
CA ASN A 693 -15.54 1.89 -19.56
C ASN A 693 -13.99 1.85 -19.59
N LYS A 694 -13.40 2.64 -18.71
CA LYS A 694 -11.94 2.78 -18.61
C LYS A 694 -11.24 1.47 -18.25
N ARG A 695 -11.83 0.63 -17.41
CA ARG A 695 -11.19 -0.61 -16.96
C ARG A 695 -10.98 -1.59 -18.10
N SER A 696 -11.98 -1.77 -18.96
CA SER A 696 -11.84 -2.60 -20.17
C SER A 696 -10.77 -2.07 -21.10
N GLY A 697 -10.72 -0.73 -21.28
CA GLY A 697 -9.66 -0.10 -22.04
C GLY A 697 -8.26 -0.35 -21.47
N ASP A 698 -8.09 -0.15 -20.16
CA ASP A 698 -6.82 -0.40 -19.47
C ASP A 698 -6.40 -1.89 -19.55
N GLN A 699 -7.36 -2.83 -19.52
CA GLN A 699 -7.10 -4.27 -19.59
C GLN A 699 -6.76 -4.76 -21.01
N ILE A 700 -7.50 -4.32 -22.01
CA ILE A 700 -7.41 -4.84 -23.38
C ILE A 700 -6.45 -4.02 -24.23
N GLY A 701 -6.43 -2.69 -24.06
CA GLY A 701 -5.61 -1.78 -24.84
C GLY A 701 -4.13 -2.15 -24.94
N PRO A 702 -3.45 -2.49 -23.84
CA PRO A 702 -2.07 -2.94 -23.90
C PRO A 702 -1.84 -4.17 -24.79
N MET A 703 -2.76 -5.15 -24.72
CA MET A 703 -2.66 -6.36 -25.56
C MET A 703 -2.88 -6.04 -27.04
N LEU A 704 -3.83 -5.17 -27.37
CA LEU A 704 -4.07 -4.75 -28.76
C LEU A 704 -2.89 -3.95 -29.31
N ALA A 705 -2.30 -3.05 -28.50
CA ALA A 705 -1.09 -2.34 -28.88
C ALA A 705 0.09 -3.31 -29.10
N GLY A 706 0.25 -4.33 -28.25
CA GLY A 706 1.26 -5.37 -28.44
C GLY A 706 1.07 -6.14 -29.74
N ALA A 707 -0.17 -6.54 -30.08
CA ALA A 707 -0.50 -7.22 -31.32
C ALA A 707 -0.24 -6.31 -32.55
N PHE A 708 -0.60 -5.03 -32.46
CA PHE A 708 -0.31 -4.05 -33.51
C PHE A 708 1.19 -3.91 -33.76
N MET A 709 2.00 -3.87 -32.70
CA MET A 709 3.46 -3.78 -32.78
C MET A 709 4.15 -5.00 -33.42
N LEU A 710 3.45 -6.12 -33.57
CA LEU A 710 3.95 -7.27 -34.34
C LEU A 710 3.95 -6.97 -35.85
N THR A 711 3.07 -6.10 -36.32
CA THR A 711 2.95 -5.77 -37.74
C THR A 711 3.70 -4.48 -38.14
N THR A 712 3.90 -3.54 -37.20
CA THR A 712 4.56 -2.27 -37.43
C THR A 712 5.20 -1.73 -36.16
N THR A 713 6.24 -0.91 -36.29
CA THR A 713 6.89 -0.21 -35.17
C THR A 713 6.54 1.28 -35.10
N LYS A 714 5.57 1.73 -35.92
CA LYS A 714 5.15 3.15 -35.98
C LYS A 714 4.21 3.52 -34.83
N GLU A 715 4.19 4.80 -34.50
CA GLU A 715 3.17 5.36 -33.62
C GLU A 715 1.79 5.31 -34.29
N VAL A 716 0.77 4.94 -33.52
CA VAL A 716 -0.62 4.85 -33.99
C VAL A 716 -1.40 6.12 -33.62
N THR A 717 -2.30 6.56 -34.49
CA THR A 717 -3.27 7.64 -34.18
C THR A 717 -4.50 7.06 -33.49
N LEU A 718 -5.24 7.89 -32.74
CA LEU A 718 -6.49 7.47 -32.08
C LEU A 718 -7.51 6.96 -33.11
N GLU A 719 -7.64 7.65 -34.23
CA GLU A 719 -8.52 7.27 -35.34
C GLU A 719 -8.18 5.88 -35.90
N THR A 720 -6.89 5.61 -36.15
CA THR A 720 -6.42 4.30 -36.65
C THR A 720 -6.67 3.21 -35.62
N ALA A 721 -6.38 3.46 -34.33
CA ALA A 721 -6.62 2.50 -33.26
C ALA A 721 -8.13 2.20 -33.11
N THR A 722 -8.99 3.22 -33.15
CA THR A 722 -10.44 3.06 -33.07
C THR A 722 -10.96 2.25 -34.26
N ALA A 723 -10.53 2.58 -35.48
CA ALA A 723 -10.90 1.84 -36.68
C ALA A 723 -10.42 0.38 -36.64
N TRP A 724 -9.22 0.15 -36.12
CA TRP A 724 -8.66 -1.19 -35.99
C TRP A 724 -9.44 -2.06 -34.99
N ILE A 725 -9.85 -1.48 -33.84
CA ILE A 725 -10.69 -2.15 -32.86
C ILE A 725 -12.10 -2.40 -33.43
N ALA A 726 -12.70 -1.40 -34.06
CA ALA A 726 -14.08 -1.48 -34.59
C ALA A 726 -14.26 -2.51 -35.72
N LYS A 727 -13.16 -2.90 -36.39
CA LYS A 727 -13.20 -3.98 -37.40
C LYS A 727 -13.49 -5.36 -36.80
N GLN A 728 -13.37 -5.53 -35.48
CA GLN A 728 -13.60 -6.76 -34.76
C GLN A 728 -14.99 -6.72 -34.09
N SER A 729 -15.72 -7.84 -34.04
CA SER A 729 -16.95 -7.92 -33.28
C SER A 729 -16.64 -8.11 -31.79
N TRP A 730 -17.04 -7.15 -30.97
CA TRP A 730 -16.82 -7.16 -29.50
C TRP A 730 -18.14 -7.33 -28.73
N ASP A 731 -19.20 -7.83 -29.36
CA ASP A 731 -20.55 -7.93 -28.79
C ASP A 731 -20.57 -8.71 -27.46
N TRP A 732 -19.68 -9.70 -27.31
CA TRP A 732 -19.49 -10.44 -26.08
C TRP A 732 -18.87 -9.61 -24.95
N HIS A 733 -18.17 -8.52 -25.24
CA HIS A 733 -17.56 -7.66 -24.23
C HIS A 733 -18.59 -6.71 -23.63
N THR A 734 -19.56 -6.28 -24.43
CA THR A 734 -20.77 -5.57 -23.99
C THR A 734 -21.70 -6.51 -23.24
N ALA A 735 -21.85 -7.77 -23.70
CA ALA A 735 -22.60 -8.83 -23.02
C ALA A 735 -21.94 -9.33 -21.71
N ALA A 736 -20.64 -9.14 -21.50
CA ALA A 736 -20.00 -9.41 -20.19
C ALA A 736 -20.47 -8.41 -19.10
N TYR A 737 -21.13 -7.31 -19.48
CA TYR A 737 -21.93 -6.48 -18.57
C TYR A 737 -23.22 -7.17 -18.12
N ASP A 738 -23.73 -8.15 -18.90
CA ASP A 738 -24.85 -9.02 -18.47
C ASP A 738 -24.46 -10.00 -17.35
N ASP A 739 -23.20 -10.16 -17.03
CA ASP A 739 -22.71 -10.89 -15.86
C ASP A 739 -22.64 -9.99 -14.60
N SER A 740 -23.52 -8.99 -14.56
CA SER A 740 -23.72 -8.15 -13.37
C SER A 740 -24.16 -9.03 -12.19
N ASP A 741 -23.90 -8.60 -10.97
CA ASP A 741 -24.40 -9.28 -9.78
C ASP A 741 -25.92 -9.43 -9.83
N ALA A 742 -26.59 -8.50 -10.51
CA ALA A 742 -28.04 -8.59 -10.78
C ALA A 742 -28.40 -9.76 -11.70
N SER A 743 -27.69 -9.91 -12.83
CA SER A 743 -27.93 -11.02 -13.78
C SER A 743 -27.60 -12.37 -13.16
N LYS A 744 -26.52 -12.48 -12.39
CA LYS A 744 -26.19 -13.70 -11.63
C LYS A 744 -27.26 -14.06 -10.61
N LEU A 745 -27.76 -13.06 -9.89
CA LEU A 745 -28.82 -13.23 -8.92
C LEU A 745 -30.11 -13.70 -9.59
N VAL A 746 -30.49 -13.09 -10.73
CA VAL A 746 -31.64 -13.54 -11.52
C VAL A 746 -31.43 -14.99 -11.99
N THR A 747 -30.28 -15.31 -12.57
CA THR A 747 -29.94 -16.68 -13.00
C THR A 747 -30.00 -17.68 -11.83
N TYR A 748 -29.45 -17.31 -10.66
CA TYR A 748 -29.53 -18.13 -9.46
C TYR A 748 -30.98 -18.41 -9.03
N ILE A 749 -31.81 -17.34 -9.00
CA ILE A 749 -33.25 -17.48 -8.69
C ILE A 749 -33.92 -18.36 -9.70
N MET A 750 -33.70 -18.18 -11.01
CA MET A 750 -34.34 -18.93 -12.08
C MET A 750 -33.95 -20.41 -12.08
N THR A 751 -32.69 -20.74 -11.73
CA THR A 751 -32.21 -22.15 -11.69
C THR A 751 -32.49 -22.84 -10.36
N ALA A 752 -32.88 -22.08 -9.32
CA ALA A 752 -33.15 -22.64 -8.00
C ALA A 752 -34.35 -23.61 -8.06
N ARG A 753 -34.22 -24.78 -7.43
CA ARG A 753 -35.28 -25.74 -7.30
C ARG A 753 -36.11 -25.45 -6.06
N VAL A 754 -37.41 -25.34 -6.23
CA VAL A 754 -38.37 -25.01 -5.19
C VAL A 754 -39.40 -26.13 -5.01
N ARG A 755 -39.81 -26.37 -3.77
CA ARG A 755 -40.84 -27.38 -3.41
C ARG A 755 -42.18 -26.70 -3.27
N TYR A 756 -43.22 -27.32 -3.85
CA TYR A 756 -44.60 -26.84 -3.77
C TYR A 756 -45.57 -27.99 -3.70
N ASP A 757 -46.73 -27.76 -3.11
CA ASP A 757 -47.79 -28.76 -3.01
C ASP A 757 -48.72 -28.70 -4.22
N HIS A 758 -48.92 -29.87 -4.85
CA HIS A 758 -49.83 -30.06 -5.97
C HIS A 758 -50.67 -31.30 -5.69
N LEU A 759 -52.01 -31.13 -5.57
CA LEU A 759 -52.98 -32.20 -5.31
C LEU A 759 -52.60 -33.10 -4.10
N GLY A 760 -52.08 -32.51 -3.03
CA GLY A 760 -51.68 -33.24 -1.83
C GLY A 760 -50.34 -33.96 -1.91
N MET A 761 -49.59 -33.79 -3.00
CA MET A 761 -48.24 -34.32 -3.16
C MET A 761 -47.23 -33.14 -3.25
N THR A 762 -46.11 -33.28 -2.54
CA THR A 762 -45.02 -32.34 -2.68
C THR A 762 -44.24 -32.61 -3.97
N ARG A 763 -44.18 -31.61 -4.83
CA ARG A 763 -43.38 -31.59 -6.07
C ARG A 763 -42.20 -30.63 -5.98
N GLU A 764 -41.23 -30.83 -6.86
CA GLU A 764 -40.03 -29.96 -6.95
C GLU A 764 -39.84 -29.58 -8.42
N ALA A 765 -39.67 -28.28 -8.69
CA ALA A 765 -39.39 -27.74 -10.02
C ALA A 765 -38.41 -26.56 -9.94
N ALA A 766 -37.73 -26.27 -11.05
CA ALA A 766 -36.94 -25.03 -11.16
C ALA A 766 -37.89 -23.82 -11.23
N VAL A 767 -37.44 -22.70 -10.65
CA VAL A 767 -38.21 -21.45 -10.71
C VAL A 767 -38.46 -21.03 -12.16
N GLY A 768 -37.46 -21.16 -13.04
CA GLY A 768 -37.60 -20.84 -14.47
C GLY A 768 -38.72 -21.63 -15.16
N ASP A 769 -38.83 -22.94 -14.89
CA ASP A 769 -39.91 -23.76 -15.41
C ASP A 769 -41.30 -23.29 -14.95
N LEU A 770 -41.40 -22.90 -13.67
CA LEU A 770 -42.65 -22.37 -13.11
C LEU A 770 -42.98 -20.98 -13.68
N VAL A 771 -41.97 -20.10 -13.91
CA VAL A 771 -42.15 -18.81 -14.54
C VAL A 771 -42.62 -18.95 -15.97
N SER A 772 -42.02 -19.85 -16.74
CA SER A 772 -42.44 -20.17 -18.11
C SER A 772 -43.92 -20.59 -18.16
N LYS A 773 -44.31 -21.58 -17.32
CA LYS A 773 -45.69 -22.04 -17.21
C LYS A 773 -46.69 -20.98 -16.75
N ALA A 774 -46.28 -20.19 -15.77
CA ALA A 774 -47.13 -19.10 -15.25
C ALA A 774 -47.33 -17.96 -16.27
N ASN A 775 -46.39 -17.78 -17.20
CA ASN A 775 -46.45 -16.76 -18.25
C ASN A 775 -47.25 -17.23 -19.50
N ASP A 776 -47.34 -18.54 -19.75
CA ASP A 776 -48.08 -19.06 -20.90
C ASP A 776 -49.60 -19.08 -20.59
N PRO A 777 -50.44 -18.32 -21.34
CA PRO A 777 -51.90 -18.32 -21.16
C PRO A 777 -52.56 -19.68 -21.42
N ASN A 778 -51.92 -20.56 -22.22
CA ASN A 778 -52.48 -21.84 -22.65
C ASN A 778 -51.93 -23.03 -21.83
N ASP A 779 -51.00 -22.82 -20.89
CA ASP A 779 -50.53 -23.92 -20.06
C ASP A 779 -51.56 -24.33 -19.02
N GLU A 780 -51.93 -25.63 -19.02
CA GLU A 780 -52.93 -26.21 -18.11
C GLU A 780 -52.52 -26.10 -16.63
N HIS A 781 -51.22 -25.96 -16.32
CA HIS A 781 -50.70 -25.86 -14.99
C HIS A 781 -50.32 -24.39 -14.58
N ARG A 782 -50.77 -23.42 -15.33
CA ARG A 782 -50.50 -21.99 -15.11
C ARG A 782 -50.84 -21.52 -13.69
N PHE A 783 -52.02 -21.89 -13.19
CA PHE A 783 -52.49 -21.48 -11.87
C PHE A 783 -51.68 -22.12 -10.75
N GLU A 784 -51.30 -23.38 -10.87
CA GLU A 784 -50.44 -24.08 -9.92
C GLU A 784 -49.05 -23.50 -9.89
N ALA A 785 -48.49 -23.21 -11.07
CA ALA A 785 -47.17 -22.59 -11.19
C ALA A 785 -47.14 -21.19 -10.53
N ASP A 786 -48.15 -20.35 -10.82
CA ASP A 786 -48.25 -19.02 -10.19
C ASP A 786 -48.47 -19.13 -8.66
N LYS A 787 -49.25 -20.08 -8.18
CA LYS A 787 -49.44 -20.36 -6.76
C LYS A 787 -48.13 -20.79 -6.09
N ALA A 788 -47.36 -21.63 -6.75
CA ALA A 788 -46.06 -22.10 -6.28
C ALA A 788 -45.05 -20.93 -6.18
N LEU A 789 -44.95 -20.11 -7.21
CA LEU A 789 -44.08 -18.95 -7.27
C LEU A 789 -44.38 -17.96 -6.12
N ARG A 790 -45.67 -17.71 -5.87
CA ARG A 790 -46.10 -16.75 -4.81
C ARG A 790 -45.66 -17.15 -3.42
N GLN A 791 -45.54 -18.47 -3.13
CA GLN A 791 -45.02 -18.94 -1.84
C GLN A 791 -43.59 -18.47 -1.59
N TYR A 792 -42.79 -18.26 -2.67
CA TYR A 792 -41.42 -17.78 -2.61
C TYR A 792 -41.28 -16.25 -2.80
N GLY A 793 -42.42 -15.53 -2.89
CA GLY A 793 -42.44 -14.10 -3.14
C GLY A 793 -42.09 -13.74 -4.59
N LEU A 794 -42.44 -14.61 -5.52
CA LEU A 794 -42.32 -14.45 -6.96
C LEU A 794 -43.70 -14.43 -7.58
N ARG A 795 -43.93 -13.66 -8.62
CA ARG A 795 -45.22 -13.60 -9.30
C ARG A 795 -45.07 -13.15 -10.73
N VAL A 796 -45.66 -13.88 -11.68
CA VAL A 796 -45.79 -13.40 -13.06
C VAL A 796 -47.04 -12.56 -13.20
N LYS A 797 -46.92 -11.34 -13.67
CA LYS A 797 -48.02 -10.39 -13.89
C LYS A 797 -47.71 -9.51 -15.11
N ASP A 798 -48.65 -9.47 -16.07
CA ASP A 798 -48.55 -8.58 -17.26
C ASP A 798 -47.22 -8.76 -18.05
N GLY A 799 -46.74 -10.02 -18.19
CA GLY A 799 -45.46 -10.31 -18.85
C GLY A 799 -44.22 -10.00 -18.06
N MET A 800 -44.38 -9.57 -16.79
CA MET A 800 -43.28 -9.23 -15.89
C MET A 800 -43.16 -10.26 -14.75
N LEU A 801 -41.94 -10.64 -14.41
CA LEU A 801 -41.64 -11.38 -13.18
C LEU A 801 -41.44 -10.38 -12.05
N CYS A 802 -42.40 -10.30 -11.14
CA CYS A 802 -42.35 -9.51 -9.93
C CYS A 802 -41.63 -10.28 -8.81
N ILE A 803 -40.56 -9.73 -8.24
CA ILE A 803 -39.77 -10.34 -7.16
C ILE A 803 -39.92 -9.45 -5.91
N ALA A 804 -40.48 -10.03 -4.85
CA ALA A 804 -40.72 -9.29 -3.59
C ALA A 804 -39.39 -8.82 -2.94
N ASN A 805 -39.35 -7.56 -2.50
CA ASN A 805 -38.19 -7.01 -1.79
C ASN A 805 -38.04 -7.64 -0.39
N GLN A 806 -39.12 -8.19 0.15
CA GLN A 806 -39.13 -8.91 1.42
C GLN A 806 -40.03 -10.15 1.32
N ALA A 807 -39.41 -11.33 1.31
CA ALA A 807 -40.14 -12.63 1.33
C ALA A 807 -39.32 -13.63 2.17
N PRO A 808 -39.90 -14.26 3.21
CA PRO A 808 -39.22 -15.21 4.09
C PRO A 808 -38.62 -16.40 3.38
N GLN A 809 -39.34 -16.99 2.41
CA GLN A 809 -38.88 -18.18 1.65
C GLN A 809 -37.78 -17.82 0.66
N LEU A 810 -37.84 -16.65 0.00
CA LEU A 810 -36.77 -16.16 -0.87
C LEU A 810 -35.52 -15.83 -0.05
N ARG A 811 -35.67 -15.29 1.15
CA ARG A 811 -34.56 -15.07 2.08
C ARG A 811 -33.86 -16.39 2.45
N LYS A 812 -34.61 -17.47 2.67
CA LYS A 812 -34.01 -18.78 2.94
C LYS A 812 -33.29 -19.34 1.71
N LEU A 813 -33.88 -19.17 0.52
CA LEU A 813 -33.29 -19.59 -0.73
C LEU A 813 -31.94 -18.88 -1.01
N LEU A 814 -31.83 -17.61 -0.63
CA LEU A 814 -30.65 -16.78 -0.85
C LEU A 814 -29.72 -16.70 0.38
N ALA A 815 -29.96 -17.48 1.45
CA ALA A 815 -29.22 -17.37 2.72
C ALA A 815 -27.69 -17.58 2.55
N ASP A 816 -27.29 -18.52 1.71
CA ASP A 816 -25.90 -18.88 1.47
C ASP A 816 -25.26 -18.12 0.29
N THR A 817 -25.93 -17.06 -0.20
CA THR A 817 -25.44 -16.24 -1.31
C THR A 817 -24.98 -14.86 -0.82
N PRO A 818 -24.05 -14.19 -1.54
CA PRO A 818 -23.63 -12.83 -1.20
C PRO A 818 -24.68 -11.74 -1.47
N TYR A 819 -25.87 -12.13 -1.98
CA TYR A 819 -26.90 -11.23 -2.49
C TYR A 819 -27.98 -10.84 -1.45
N ASN A 820 -27.75 -11.01 -0.18
CA ASN A 820 -28.72 -10.62 0.86
C ASN A 820 -28.30 -9.30 1.53
N PRO A 821 -29.02 -8.17 1.36
CA PRO A 821 -30.37 -8.00 0.79
C PRO A 821 -30.40 -7.88 -0.74
N TRP A 822 -31.22 -8.68 -1.39
CA TRP A 822 -31.29 -8.83 -2.86
C TRP A 822 -31.97 -7.69 -3.62
N ALA A 823 -32.85 -6.94 -2.99
CA ALA A 823 -33.67 -5.92 -3.66
C ALA A 823 -32.82 -4.82 -4.32
N ARG A 824 -31.71 -4.41 -3.67
CA ARG A 824 -30.78 -3.43 -4.25
C ARG A 824 -30.08 -4.01 -5.49
N THR A 825 -29.58 -5.23 -5.39
CA THR A 825 -28.88 -5.88 -6.48
C THR A 825 -29.80 -6.12 -7.69
N LEU A 826 -31.06 -6.54 -7.46
CA LEU A 826 -32.04 -6.70 -8.54
C LEU A 826 -32.43 -5.36 -9.19
N GLY A 827 -32.41 -4.26 -8.44
CA GLY A 827 -32.65 -2.92 -8.98
C GLY A 827 -31.61 -2.43 -9.98
N ASP A 828 -30.42 -3.05 -9.98
CA ASP A 828 -29.36 -2.78 -10.94
C ASP A 828 -29.46 -3.64 -12.22
N TYR A 829 -30.49 -4.49 -12.36
CA TYR A 829 -30.72 -5.27 -13.57
C TYR A 829 -31.19 -4.35 -14.72
N PRO A 830 -30.66 -4.46 -15.96
CA PRO A 830 -30.88 -3.47 -17.02
C PRO A 830 -32.33 -3.13 -17.34
N SER A 831 -33.24 -4.13 -17.30
CA SER A 831 -34.68 -3.95 -17.55
C SER A 831 -35.52 -3.98 -16.28
N ALA A 832 -34.91 -3.77 -15.09
CA ALA A 832 -35.64 -3.78 -13.84
C ALA A 832 -36.51 -2.52 -13.68
N ASP A 833 -37.77 -2.73 -13.29
CA ASP A 833 -38.72 -1.69 -12.93
C ASP A 833 -39.08 -1.80 -11.44
N ASN A 834 -38.91 -0.70 -10.70
CA ASN A 834 -39.30 -0.58 -9.30
C ASN A 834 -40.80 -0.39 -9.06
N MET A 835 -41.65 -0.52 -10.12
CA MET A 835 -43.12 -0.43 -10.11
C MET A 835 -43.66 0.80 -9.34
N ASP A 836 -43.02 1.97 -9.52
CA ASP A 836 -43.36 3.22 -8.80
C ASP A 836 -43.37 3.05 -7.27
N ASN A 837 -42.61 2.12 -6.73
CA ASN A 837 -42.63 1.78 -5.30
C ASN A 837 -43.99 1.26 -4.78
N LYS A 838 -44.91 0.83 -5.63
CA LYS A 838 -46.21 0.26 -5.23
C LYS A 838 -46.04 -1.15 -4.65
N ALA A 839 -46.85 -1.49 -3.66
CA ALA A 839 -46.86 -2.82 -3.08
C ALA A 839 -47.60 -3.83 -3.97
N VAL A 840 -47.01 -4.98 -4.19
CA VAL A 840 -47.57 -6.12 -4.92
C VAL A 840 -48.08 -7.16 -3.93
N TYR A 841 -49.30 -7.65 -4.16
CA TYR A 841 -49.83 -8.76 -3.39
C TYR A 841 -49.36 -10.08 -3.98
N PHE A 842 -48.73 -10.93 -3.21
CA PHE A 842 -48.27 -12.25 -3.57
C PHE A 842 -49.22 -13.33 -3.04
N MET A 843 -49.48 -13.33 -1.74
CA MET A 843 -50.41 -14.27 -1.08
C MET A 843 -50.90 -13.70 0.26
N ALA A 844 -51.83 -14.43 0.95
CA ALA A 844 -52.24 -14.06 2.28
C ALA A 844 -51.09 -13.95 3.24
N GLY A 845 -50.93 -12.78 3.87
CA GLY A 845 -49.77 -12.44 4.74
C GLY A 845 -48.52 -12.02 4.02
N LEU A 846 -48.46 -11.93 2.67
CA LEU A 846 -47.33 -11.46 1.90
C LEU A 846 -47.74 -10.39 0.89
N THR A 847 -47.57 -9.13 1.27
CA THR A 847 -47.63 -7.97 0.39
C THR A 847 -46.29 -7.21 0.55
N SER A 848 -45.60 -6.94 -0.55
CA SER A 848 -44.25 -6.34 -0.52
C SER A 848 -44.11 -5.40 -1.71
N LYS A 849 -43.24 -4.37 -1.57
CA LYS A 849 -42.64 -3.74 -2.74
C LYS A 849 -41.90 -4.80 -3.54
N ALA A 850 -41.85 -4.66 -4.83
CA ALA A 850 -41.26 -5.64 -5.72
C ALA A 850 -40.42 -4.96 -6.80
N ILE A 851 -39.45 -5.69 -7.31
CA ILE A 851 -38.73 -5.38 -8.54
C ILE A 851 -39.34 -6.26 -9.63
N ALA A 852 -39.73 -5.66 -10.73
CA ALA A 852 -40.30 -6.36 -11.89
C ALA A 852 -39.28 -6.43 -13.03
N ILE A 853 -39.12 -7.58 -13.65
CA ILE A 853 -38.23 -7.80 -14.79
C ILE A 853 -39.04 -8.50 -15.90
N PRO A 854 -38.91 -8.10 -17.18
CA PRO A 854 -39.62 -8.78 -18.27
C PRO A 854 -39.32 -10.26 -18.29
N VAL A 855 -40.33 -11.10 -18.43
CA VAL A 855 -40.19 -12.56 -18.42
C VAL A 855 -39.32 -13.03 -19.60
N ASP A 856 -39.42 -12.39 -20.75
CA ASP A 856 -38.59 -12.71 -21.93
C ASP A 856 -37.09 -12.50 -21.64
N ASP A 857 -36.73 -11.52 -20.82
CA ASP A 857 -35.34 -11.24 -20.44
C ASP A 857 -34.80 -12.28 -19.45
N VAL A 858 -35.62 -12.79 -18.54
CA VAL A 858 -35.19 -13.79 -17.55
C VAL A 858 -35.21 -15.23 -18.05
N LEU A 859 -35.99 -15.54 -19.06
CA LEU A 859 -36.03 -16.89 -19.64
C LEU A 859 -35.02 -17.09 -20.78
N GLY A 860 -34.42 -16.02 -21.32
CA GLY A 860 -33.44 -16.04 -22.40
C GLY A 860 -34.02 -16.61 -23.70
N ARG A 861 -34.26 -15.82 -24.75
CA ARG A 861 -34.42 -16.37 -26.10
C ARG A 861 -33.04 -16.68 -26.62
N ASP A 862 -32.77 -17.92 -27.03
CA ASP A 862 -31.61 -18.31 -27.82
C ASP A 862 -31.50 -17.41 -29.05
N ALA A 863 -30.57 -16.46 -29.06
CA ALA A 863 -30.18 -15.74 -30.26
C ALA A 863 -29.39 -16.74 -31.13
N VAL A 864 -30.01 -17.25 -32.16
CA VAL A 864 -29.32 -18.03 -33.20
C VAL A 864 -28.46 -17.05 -33.99
N ASP A 865 -27.17 -17.11 -33.79
CA ASP A 865 -26.14 -16.31 -34.48
C ASP A 865 -25.80 -17.00 -35.82
N HIS A 866 -26.21 -16.40 -36.91
CA HIS A 866 -25.71 -16.72 -38.25
C HIS A 866 -24.53 -15.81 -38.56
N GLY A 867 -23.33 -16.24 -38.17
CA GLY A 867 -22.06 -15.53 -38.47
C GLY A 867 -21.70 -15.67 -39.95
N GLU A 868 -21.74 -14.57 -40.70
CA GLU A 868 -21.02 -14.48 -41.98
C GLU A 868 -19.55 -14.16 -41.71
N GLU A 869 -18.65 -15.05 -42.15
CA GLU A 869 -17.21 -14.81 -42.17
C GLU A 869 -16.88 -13.75 -43.25
N LEU A 870 -16.34 -12.63 -42.84
CA LEU A 870 -15.69 -11.66 -43.76
C LEU A 870 -14.18 -11.84 -43.74
N PRO A 871 -13.49 -11.93 -44.91
CA PRO A 871 -12.04 -12.10 -44.94
C PRO A 871 -11.34 -10.82 -44.51
N PHE A 872 -10.34 -10.96 -43.70
CA PHE A 872 -9.57 -9.86 -43.13
C PHE A 872 -8.26 -9.66 -43.93
N ASP A 873 -8.06 -8.50 -44.49
CA ASP A 873 -6.85 -8.12 -45.22
C ASP A 873 -6.13 -7.00 -44.51
N LEU A 874 -4.85 -7.24 -44.17
CA LEU A 874 -3.97 -6.30 -43.41
C LEU A 874 -3.10 -5.46 -44.35
N GLU A 875 -3.14 -5.66 -45.66
CA GLU A 875 -2.19 -5.01 -46.60
C GLU A 875 -2.39 -3.50 -46.80
N GLY A 876 -3.46 -2.92 -46.27
CA GLY A 876 -3.79 -1.51 -46.48
C GLY A 876 -3.18 -0.49 -45.49
N TYR A 877 -2.42 -0.90 -44.49
CA TYR A 877 -1.90 0.01 -43.44
C TYR A 877 -0.40 -0.12 -43.12
N ALA A 878 0.42 -0.63 -44.06
CA ALA A 878 1.87 -0.65 -43.92
C ALA A 878 2.54 0.66 -44.32
#